data_6917e4af65b05443f78a475b488dc1b4
#
_entry.id   6917e4af65b05443f78a475b488dc1b4
#
_cell.length_a   1.000
_cell.length_b   1.000
_cell.length_c   1.000
_cell.angle_alpha   90.00
_cell.angle_beta   90.00
_cell.angle_gamma   90.00
#
_symmetry.space_group_name_H-M   'P 1'
#
loop_
_entity.id
_entity.type
_entity.pdbx_description
1 polymer ?
#
loop_
_entity_poly.entity_id
_entity_poly.type
_entity_poly.pdbx_seq_one_letter_code
_entity_poly.pdbx_strand_id
1 'polypeptide(L)'
;MKTRYIILSLLYLGTTATAQEVHKHHNQEHPSDSTDVYFRHLKLNELVVTGVTGDTKLKNSTAPISIVSNKELRSTTSTNIIDAIAKQPGVSQITTGGGISKPIIRGLGYNRIIVMNEGIRQEGQQWGDEHGIEIDGANVNSVEILKGPASLMYGSDAMAGVLILHGAPTLPEGEMKANVSTEYQTNNGLFDYSLNFAGNQQGFVWDARFTDKMTHAYKNKYDGYVPGSQFKERAGRLMLGLNKSWGHSHLIWSAYHQTPSIIEGERDEATGELECATDNVKTYSKALPFQQVKHYKAVWDNSLNLPKGYLKAVIGYQQNRRQEFEESEEDYELYFRLHTLTYDLRYLTQEFDGWKIAAGVNGMWQQSQNLGEETLIPEYRLFDIGGYATVSKAFENFTLNGGLRYDNRHLDFNDRDFSGITGSVGAVWNATEHLNLRLNLARGFRAPNMSELGSDGVHEGTLRYEIGNPDLKPEYSWQGDLGLDFSSKYVSAQIALFANRIEHYIFAKRIDQVMEEGLRTYEYAQGDARLLGFEAGFDLHPIHSIHFANTFSFVDAQQLHADEATKYLPMTPAPRWTSELKYEITHHGHTTANIPHHSHGAAFNNAYVALGLECNLAQSHYYKADDTETRTPSYTLLSLSAGTDLNIHGKKVAEIYATAENLLNRAYQNHLSRLKYCDVNSQTGRQGVYNMGRNVVFKVVVPISL
;
A
#
# COMPACT_ATOMS: atom_id res chain seq x y z
N MET A 1 4.75 -35.72 -33.78
CA MET A 1 3.76 -36.76 -33.47
C MET A 1 4.18 -37.44 -32.19
N LYS A 2 3.26 -37.61 -31.24
CA LYS A 2 3.40 -38.30 -29.94
C LYS A 2 4.15 -37.55 -28.85
N THR A 3 3.39 -36.72 -28.09
CA THR A 3 3.41 -36.68 -26.61
C THR A 3 2.15 -35.91 -26.15
N ARG A 4 1.02 -36.62 -26.15
CA ARG A 4 -0.21 -36.26 -25.41
C ARG A 4 -0.54 -37.49 -24.56
N TYR A 5 -1.10 -37.26 -23.36
CA TYR A 5 -1.54 -38.23 -22.33
C TYR A 5 -0.53 -38.57 -21.23
N ILE A 6 -0.41 -37.71 -20.22
CA ILE A 6 -0.23 -38.09 -18.81
C ILE A 6 -0.77 -36.90 -17.98
N ILE A 7 -2.07 -36.81 -17.78
CA ILE A 7 -2.78 -36.13 -16.66
C ILE A 7 -4.25 -36.61 -16.81
N LEU A 8 -4.57 -37.80 -16.34
CA LEU A 8 -5.94 -38.23 -16.03
C LEU A 8 -5.92 -39.68 -15.53
N SER A 9 -5.37 -39.91 -14.34
CA SER A 9 -5.58 -41.20 -13.64
C SER A 9 -5.17 -41.15 -12.17
N LEU A 10 -5.83 -40.25 -11.39
CA LEU A 10 -5.78 -40.28 -9.92
C LEU A 10 -7.12 -39.77 -9.35
N LEU A 11 -8.20 -40.39 -9.79
CA LEU A 11 -9.53 -40.21 -9.22
C LEU A 11 -10.23 -41.56 -9.31
N TYR A 12 -10.02 -42.42 -8.32
CA TYR A 12 -10.96 -43.44 -7.85
C TYR A 12 -10.29 -44.34 -6.82
N LEU A 13 -10.51 -44.01 -5.54
CA LEU A 13 -10.57 -45.04 -4.48
C LEU A 13 -11.39 -44.44 -3.32
N GLY A 14 -12.66 -44.74 -3.34
CA GLY A 14 -13.55 -44.50 -2.23
C GLY A 14 -13.44 -45.62 -1.20
N THR A 15 -13.46 -45.29 0.06
CA THR A 15 -13.90 -46.16 1.13
C THR A 15 -14.67 -45.37 2.17
N THR A 16 -15.86 -45.86 2.44
CA THR A 16 -16.80 -45.44 3.48
C THR A 16 -16.22 -45.62 4.88
N ALA A 17 -16.34 -44.58 5.72
CA ALA A 17 -16.23 -44.75 7.17
C ALA A 17 -17.23 -43.85 7.88
N THR A 18 -17.91 -44.41 8.81
CA THR A 18 -19.06 -44.05 9.62
C THR A 18 -18.81 -42.84 10.51
N ALA A 19 -19.87 -42.04 10.67
CA ALA A 19 -19.97 -40.90 11.59
C ALA A 19 -19.79 -41.32 13.06
N GLN A 20 -18.98 -40.58 13.77
CA GLN A 20 -19.01 -40.46 15.22
C GLN A 20 -18.99 -39.01 15.65
N GLU A 21 -19.93 -38.62 16.49
CA GLU A 21 -20.11 -37.31 17.06
C GLU A 21 -18.85 -36.86 17.79
N VAL A 22 -18.35 -35.65 17.45
CA VAL A 22 -17.31 -34.96 18.22
C VAL A 22 -17.73 -33.50 18.45
N HIS A 23 -17.91 -33.22 19.70
CA HIS A 23 -17.90 -31.92 20.41
C HIS A 23 -17.96 -30.62 19.62
N LYS A 24 -18.99 -29.83 19.97
CA LYS A 24 -19.14 -28.41 19.72
C LYS A 24 -17.90 -27.62 20.14
N HIS A 25 -17.08 -27.24 19.20
CA HIS A 25 -16.18 -26.09 19.37
C HIS A 25 -16.92 -24.82 18.99
N HIS A 26 -16.77 -23.80 19.81
CA HIS A 26 -17.26 -22.44 19.58
C HIS A 26 -16.94 -22.02 18.12
N ASN A 27 -17.96 -21.92 17.31
CA ASN A 27 -17.90 -21.21 16.04
C ASN A 27 -17.65 -19.73 16.39
N GLN A 28 -16.44 -19.25 16.17
CA GLN A 28 -16.27 -17.86 15.81
C GLN A 28 -16.93 -17.70 14.45
N GLU A 29 -18.13 -17.15 14.45
CA GLU A 29 -18.79 -16.72 13.24
C GLU A 29 -17.89 -15.69 12.57
N HIS A 30 -17.26 -16.10 11.45
CA HIS A 30 -16.71 -15.12 10.52
C HIS A 30 -17.90 -14.28 10.02
N PRO A 31 -17.85 -12.94 10.11
CA PRO A 31 -18.93 -12.12 9.60
C PRO A 31 -19.13 -12.45 8.11
N SER A 32 -20.32 -12.85 7.75
CA SER A 32 -20.68 -13.09 6.35
C SER A 32 -20.49 -11.81 5.55
N ASP A 33 -19.90 -11.92 4.38
CA ASP A 33 -19.53 -10.85 3.42
C ASP A 33 -20.67 -9.88 3.01
N SER A 34 -21.87 -10.00 3.58
CA SER A 34 -23.07 -9.39 3.07
C SER A 34 -23.55 -8.10 3.76
N THR A 35 -22.90 -7.65 4.84
CA THR A 35 -23.38 -6.49 5.61
C THR A 35 -22.39 -5.33 5.76
N ASP A 36 -21.24 -5.37 5.13
CA ASP A 36 -20.05 -4.67 5.61
C ASP A 36 -19.76 -3.27 5.06
N VAL A 37 -20.55 -2.70 4.16
CA VAL A 37 -20.34 -1.30 3.71
C VAL A 37 -20.88 -0.27 4.70
N TYR A 38 -21.84 -0.65 5.50
CA TYR A 38 -22.51 0.25 6.41
C TYR A 38 -21.66 0.79 7.56
N PHE A 39 -20.56 0.15 7.88
CA PHE A 39 -19.92 0.32 9.19
C PHE A 39 -18.44 0.57 9.13
N ARG A 40 -18.01 1.42 8.18
CA ARG A 40 -16.59 1.85 8.17
C ARG A 40 -16.11 2.31 9.55
N HIS A 41 -17.00 2.81 10.37
CA HIS A 41 -16.74 3.35 11.70
C HIS A 41 -17.49 2.66 12.86
N LEU A 42 -18.62 2.00 12.61
CA LEU A 42 -19.35 1.30 13.68
C LEU A 42 -18.69 -0.01 14.10
N LYS A 43 -17.80 -0.59 13.29
CA LYS A 43 -17.07 -1.84 13.60
C LYS A 43 -15.75 -1.68 14.34
N LEU A 44 -15.42 -0.52 14.89
CA LEU A 44 -14.26 -0.37 15.81
C LEU A 44 -14.25 -1.43 16.92
N ASN A 45 -15.41 -1.94 17.30
CA ASN A 45 -15.57 -2.99 18.31
C ASN A 45 -15.29 -4.40 17.81
N GLU A 46 -15.40 -4.65 16.50
CA GLU A 46 -15.35 -6.00 15.90
C GLU A 46 -14.09 -6.22 15.06
N LEU A 47 -13.54 -5.15 14.47
CA LEU A 47 -12.34 -5.26 13.64
C LEU A 47 -11.13 -5.65 14.50
N VAL A 48 -10.48 -6.71 14.08
CA VAL A 48 -9.23 -7.19 14.67
C VAL A 48 -8.09 -6.75 13.76
N VAL A 49 -7.05 -6.18 14.37
CA VAL A 49 -5.81 -5.75 13.69
C VAL A 49 -4.65 -6.56 14.26
N THR A 50 -3.61 -6.76 13.47
CA THR A 50 -2.38 -7.41 13.93
C THR A 50 -1.60 -6.54 14.94
N GLY A 51 -1.89 -5.25 14.98
CA GLY A 51 -1.51 -4.31 16.03
C GLY A 51 -0.06 -4.34 16.47
N VAL A 52 0.17 -3.77 17.64
CA VAL A 52 1.51 -3.60 18.24
C VAL A 52 1.93 -4.83 19.04
N THR A 53 0.98 -5.64 19.54
CA THR A 53 1.23 -6.80 20.43
C THR A 53 0.49 -8.06 19.96
N GLY A 54 0.23 -8.18 18.63
CA GLY A 54 -0.60 -9.25 18.07
C GLY A 54 -2.08 -8.87 17.98
N ASP A 55 -2.92 -9.82 17.62
CA ASP A 55 -4.34 -9.61 17.32
C ASP A 55 -5.06 -8.85 18.42
N THR A 56 -5.55 -7.67 18.07
CA THR A 56 -6.18 -6.73 19.01
C THR A 56 -7.40 -6.09 18.35
N LYS A 57 -8.48 -5.87 19.10
CA LYS A 57 -9.61 -5.09 18.58
C LYS A 57 -9.14 -3.67 18.28
N LEU A 58 -9.53 -3.13 17.13
CA LEU A 58 -9.09 -1.80 16.66
C LEU A 58 -9.34 -0.71 17.73
N LYS A 59 -10.49 -0.77 18.44
CA LYS A 59 -10.80 0.17 19.53
C LYS A 59 -9.80 0.16 20.71
N ASN A 60 -9.08 -0.94 20.89
CA ASN A 60 -8.11 -1.12 21.98
C ASN A 60 -6.67 -0.90 21.50
N SER A 61 -6.48 -0.56 20.21
CA SER A 61 -5.16 -0.22 19.68
C SER A 61 -4.73 1.16 20.14
N THR A 62 -3.55 1.25 20.75
CA THR A 62 -2.95 2.53 21.16
C THR A 62 -2.32 3.27 19.99
N ALA A 63 -1.86 2.55 18.96
CA ALA A 63 -1.34 3.13 17.72
C ALA A 63 -2.49 3.56 16.80
N PRO A 64 -2.36 4.67 16.06
CA PRO A 64 -3.33 5.06 15.05
C PRO A 64 -3.26 4.10 13.85
N ILE A 65 -4.34 3.36 13.61
CA ILE A 65 -4.46 2.38 12.53
C ILE A 65 -5.63 2.73 11.63
N SER A 66 -5.42 2.71 10.31
CA SER A 66 -6.47 2.73 9.30
C SER A 66 -6.55 1.37 8.63
N ILE A 67 -7.76 0.92 8.29
CA ILE A 67 -7.99 -0.35 7.59
C ILE A 67 -8.71 -0.05 6.27
N VAL A 68 -8.21 -0.63 5.20
CA VAL A 68 -8.88 -0.66 3.89
C VAL A 68 -9.39 -2.09 3.66
N SER A 69 -10.69 -2.25 3.65
CA SER A 69 -11.34 -3.56 3.51
C SER A 69 -11.33 -4.07 2.06
N ASN A 70 -11.58 -5.38 1.87
CA ASN A 70 -11.73 -5.98 0.54
C ASN A 70 -12.78 -5.28 -0.31
N LYS A 71 -13.96 -4.99 0.27
CA LYS A 71 -15.04 -4.32 -0.44
C LYS A 71 -14.63 -2.90 -0.86
N GLU A 72 -13.90 -2.20 -0.02
CA GLU A 72 -13.38 -0.87 -0.33
C GLU A 72 -12.35 -0.94 -1.48
N LEU A 73 -11.40 -1.88 -1.43
CA LEU A 73 -10.44 -2.10 -2.52
C LEU A 73 -11.14 -2.45 -3.85
N ARG A 74 -12.21 -3.27 -3.80
CA ARG A 74 -12.95 -3.64 -5.00
C ARG A 74 -13.78 -2.50 -5.58
N SER A 75 -14.41 -1.69 -4.73
CA SER A 75 -15.25 -0.56 -5.17
C SER A 75 -14.46 0.70 -5.52
N THR A 76 -13.18 0.77 -5.13
CA THR A 76 -12.30 1.89 -5.43
C THR A 76 -11.68 1.72 -6.81
N THR A 77 -11.74 2.76 -7.60
CA THR A 77 -10.98 2.86 -8.85
C THR A 77 -9.52 3.18 -8.53
N SER A 78 -8.60 2.44 -9.11
CA SER A 78 -7.16 2.67 -8.96
C SER A 78 -6.38 2.03 -10.10
N THR A 79 -5.21 2.55 -10.41
CA THR A 79 -4.30 1.91 -11.36
C THR A 79 -3.38 0.90 -10.66
N ASN A 80 -3.11 1.10 -9.39
CA ASN A 80 -2.28 0.23 -8.55
C ASN A 80 -2.76 0.26 -7.09
N ILE A 81 -2.23 -0.62 -6.26
CA ILE A 81 -2.65 -0.74 -4.84
C ILE A 81 -2.34 0.51 -4.01
N ILE A 82 -1.26 1.23 -4.31
CA ILE A 82 -0.88 2.45 -3.57
C ILE A 82 -1.89 3.57 -3.86
N ASP A 83 -2.33 3.70 -5.11
CA ASP A 83 -3.38 4.64 -5.51
C ASP A 83 -4.69 4.39 -4.73
N ALA A 84 -5.06 3.11 -4.53
CA ALA A 84 -6.23 2.75 -3.73
C ALA A 84 -6.10 3.18 -2.26
N ILE A 85 -4.96 2.92 -1.62
CA ILE A 85 -4.76 3.25 -0.20
C ILE A 85 -4.48 4.74 0.04
N ALA A 86 -3.97 5.46 -0.95
CA ALA A 86 -3.71 6.90 -0.86
C ALA A 86 -5.00 7.73 -0.68
N LYS A 87 -6.18 7.13 -0.88
CA LYS A 87 -7.48 7.76 -0.58
C LYS A 87 -7.76 7.87 0.93
N GLN A 88 -7.00 7.16 1.77
CA GLN A 88 -7.12 7.25 3.24
C GLN A 88 -6.59 8.59 3.78
N PRO A 89 -7.19 9.14 4.87
CA PRO A 89 -6.67 10.34 5.53
C PRO A 89 -5.21 10.17 5.96
N GLY A 90 -4.38 11.18 5.73
CA GLY A 90 -2.96 11.17 6.09
C GLY A 90 -2.09 10.24 5.24
N VAL A 91 -2.65 9.61 4.21
CA VAL A 91 -1.91 8.81 3.22
C VAL A 91 -1.95 9.53 1.87
N SER A 92 -0.82 9.60 1.22
CA SER A 92 -0.63 10.19 -0.11
C SER A 92 0.29 9.28 -0.93
N GLN A 93 0.60 9.67 -2.17
CA GLN A 93 1.51 8.90 -3.02
C GLN A 93 2.41 9.83 -3.83
N ILE A 94 3.66 9.42 -4.02
CA ILE A 94 4.55 9.95 -5.06
C ILE A 94 4.31 9.16 -6.33
N THR A 95 4.21 9.83 -7.47
CA THR A 95 4.00 9.19 -8.78
C THR A 95 4.88 9.78 -9.86
N THR A 96 5.35 8.91 -10.78
CA THR A 96 6.00 9.28 -12.05
C THR A 96 5.23 8.76 -13.25
N GLY A 97 3.95 8.45 -13.06
CA GLY A 97 3.04 7.87 -14.06
C GLY A 97 2.05 6.91 -13.42
N GLY A 98 1.20 6.28 -14.24
CA GLY A 98 0.14 5.37 -13.73
C GLY A 98 0.66 4.05 -13.17
N GLY A 99 1.80 3.56 -13.68
CA GLY A 99 2.39 2.29 -13.25
C GLY A 99 3.37 2.40 -12.08
N ILE A 100 3.79 3.61 -11.70
CA ILE A 100 4.84 3.84 -10.70
C ILE A 100 4.28 4.68 -9.57
N SER A 101 4.23 4.11 -8.36
CA SER A 101 3.67 4.78 -7.19
C SER A 101 4.31 4.28 -5.90
N LYS A 102 4.51 5.21 -4.94
CA LYS A 102 4.99 4.94 -3.59
C LYS A 102 4.13 5.63 -2.54
N PRO A 103 3.93 5.00 -1.37
CA PRO A 103 3.14 5.60 -0.30
C PRO A 103 3.90 6.70 0.42
N ILE A 104 3.15 7.70 0.88
CA ILE A 104 3.56 8.69 1.87
C ILE A 104 2.57 8.64 3.03
N ILE A 105 3.05 8.51 4.24
CA ILE A 105 2.24 8.53 5.46
C ILE A 105 2.65 9.77 6.26
N ARG A 106 1.69 10.71 6.49
CA ARG A 106 1.90 11.92 7.30
C ARG A 106 3.11 12.77 6.86
N GLY A 107 3.36 12.82 5.55
CA GLY A 107 4.48 13.58 4.97
C GLY A 107 5.81 12.85 4.94
N LEU A 108 5.87 11.60 5.40
CA LEU A 108 7.08 10.78 5.36
C LEU A 108 6.90 9.62 4.36
N GLY A 109 7.90 9.41 3.52
CA GLY A 109 7.87 8.39 2.47
C GLY A 109 9.19 7.63 2.34
N TYR A 110 9.36 6.96 1.20
CA TYR A 110 10.54 6.15 0.84
C TYR A 110 10.85 5.08 1.90
N ASN A 111 12.11 4.91 2.25
CA ASN A 111 12.58 3.92 3.20
C ASN A 111 12.18 4.19 4.68
N ARG A 112 11.26 5.14 4.93
CA ARG A 112 10.64 5.37 6.25
C ARG A 112 9.32 4.63 6.44
N ILE A 113 8.85 3.93 5.39
CA ILE A 113 7.65 3.08 5.41
C ILE A 113 8.07 1.63 5.16
N ILE A 114 7.69 0.74 6.06
CA ILE A 114 7.81 -0.70 5.82
C ILE A 114 6.55 -1.19 5.13
N VAL A 115 6.70 -1.93 4.04
CA VAL A 115 5.61 -2.63 3.36
C VAL A 115 5.74 -4.11 3.64
N MET A 116 4.75 -4.69 4.33
CA MET A 116 4.65 -6.11 4.61
C MET A 116 3.72 -6.78 3.60
N ASN A 117 4.21 -7.76 2.89
CA ASN A 117 3.44 -8.52 1.92
C ASN A 117 3.74 -10.02 2.09
N GLU A 118 2.68 -10.85 2.22
CA GLU A 118 2.80 -12.29 2.46
C GLU A 118 3.62 -12.64 3.71
N GLY A 119 3.57 -11.77 4.74
CA GLY A 119 4.25 -11.99 6.02
C GLY A 119 5.72 -11.57 6.08
N ILE A 120 6.30 -11.11 4.98
CA ILE A 120 7.67 -10.60 4.90
C ILE A 120 7.70 -9.15 4.46
N ARG A 121 8.79 -8.45 4.75
CA ARG A 121 9.07 -7.11 4.25
C ARG A 121 9.32 -7.18 2.73
N GLN A 122 8.60 -6.37 1.97
CA GLN A 122 8.77 -6.23 0.51
C GLN A 122 10.00 -5.37 0.22
N GLU A 123 10.98 -5.93 -0.47
CA GLU A 123 12.23 -5.25 -0.83
C GLU A 123 12.39 -5.23 -2.36
N GLY A 124 12.18 -4.06 -2.97
CA GLY A 124 12.11 -3.88 -4.42
C GLY A 124 12.83 -2.63 -4.92
N GLN A 125 14.00 -2.25 -4.38
CA GLN A 125 14.75 -1.06 -4.82
C GLN A 125 13.95 0.26 -4.66
N GLN A 126 13.23 0.44 -3.55
CA GLN A 126 12.28 1.54 -3.35
C GLN A 126 12.92 2.91 -3.09
N TRP A 127 14.22 3.05 -3.25
CA TRP A 127 14.97 4.28 -3.00
C TRP A 127 14.77 5.34 -4.11
N GLY A 128 14.66 4.96 -5.39
CA GLY A 128 14.46 5.89 -6.50
C GLY A 128 12.99 6.40 -6.62
N ASP A 129 12.76 7.58 -7.11
CA ASP A 129 11.41 8.16 -7.27
C ASP A 129 10.55 7.40 -8.29
N GLU A 130 11.15 6.87 -9.34
CA GLU A 130 10.54 6.06 -10.40
C GLU A 130 10.49 4.57 -10.09
N HIS A 131 10.94 4.17 -8.90
CA HIS A 131 10.84 2.78 -8.45
C HIS A 131 9.55 2.58 -7.64
N GLY A 132 8.52 2.04 -8.26
CA GLY A 132 7.24 1.73 -7.63
C GLY A 132 7.30 0.56 -6.65
N ILE A 133 6.20 0.30 -5.97
CA ILE A 133 6.03 -0.89 -5.13
C ILE A 133 5.46 -2.02 -5.99
N GLU A 134 6.21 -3.12 -6.11
CA GLU A 134 5.93 -4.25 -6.99
C GLU A 134 4.97 -5.23 -6.30
N ILE A 135 3.69 -4.94 -6.35
CA ILE A 135 2.64 -5.73 -5.68
C ILE A 135 1.42 -5.87 -6.59
N ASP A 136 1.01 -7.11 -6.80
CA ASP A 136 -0.28 -7.43 -7.42
C ASP A 136 -1.43 -7.02 -6.48
N GLY A 137 -2.15 -5.95 -6.82
CA GLY A 137 -3.31 -5.47 -6.08
C GLY A 137 -4.45 -6.48 -6.00
N ALA A 138 -4.61 -7.37 -6.98
CA ALA A 138 -5.63 -8.39 -6.97
C ALA A 138 -5.38 -9.48 -5.90
N ASN A 139 -4.13 -9.63 -5.44
CA ASN A 139 -3.77 -10.55 -4.35
C ASN A 139 -4.05 -9.96 -2.96
N VAL A 140 -4.35 -8.67 -2.86
CA VAL A 140 -4.58 -8.00 -1.58
C VAL A 140 -6.06 -8.02 -1.21
N ASN A 141 -6.36 -8.62 -0.07
CA ASN A 141 -7.72 -8.70 0.47
C ASN A 141 -8.05 -7.52 1.40
N SER A 142 -7.09 -7.08 2.18
CA SER A 142 -7.22 -5.89 3.03
C SER A 142 -5.85 -5.28 3.33
N VAL A 143 -5.85 -4.01 3.73
CA VAL A 143 -4.62 -3.31 4.10
C VAL A 143 -4.78 -2.71 5.49
N GLU A 144 -3.84 -2.99 6.39
CA GLU A 144 -3.69 -2.26 7.64
C GLU A 144 -2.59 -1.19 7.45
N ILE A 145 -2.88 0.03 7.84
CA ILE A 145 -1.97 1.17 7.78
C ILE A 145 -1.68 1.61 9.20
N LEU A 146 -0.55 1.16 9.75
CA LEU A 146 -0.07 1.58 11.07
C LEU A 146 0.71 2.88 10.88
N LYS A 147 0.29 3.96 11.52
CA LYS A 147 0.89 5.29 11.36
C LYS A 147 1.84 5.61 12.51
N GLY A 148 3.08 5.99 12.19
CA GLY A 148 4.11 6.34 13.14
C GLY A 148 4.97 5.16 13.64
N PRO A 149 5.98 5.42 14.47
CA PRO A 149 7.02 4.45 14.83
C PRO A 149 6.61 3.44 15.92
N ALA A 150 5.33 3.31 16.26
CA ALA A 150 4.85 2.39 17.29
C ALA A 150 4.91 0.90 16.91
N SER A 151 5.25 0.58 15.66
CA SER A 151 5.19 -0.77 15.07
C SER A 151 6.46 -1.59 15.33
N LEU A 152 6.81 -1.82 16.58
CA LEU A 152 8.06 -2.46 17.01
C LEU A 152 8.29 -3.87 16.46
N MET A 153 7.21 -4.60 16.12
CA MET A 153 7.30 -5.98 15.63
C MET A 153 7.85 -6.09 14.21
N TYR A 154 7.83 -5.01 13.42
CA TYR A 154 8.10 -5.07 11.97
C TYR A 154 9.50 -4.61 11.58
N GLY A 155 10.25 -4.04 12.48
CA GLY A 155 11.64 -3.63 12.25
C GLY A 155 11.91 -2.16 12.53
N SER A 156 13.19 -1.79 12.44
CA SER A 156 13.64 -0.39 12.31
C SER A 156 13.04 0.25 11.05
N ASP A 157 13.41 1.36 10.58
CA ASP A 157 12.92 2.01 9.34
C ASP A 157 11.40 2.35 9.33
N ALA A 158 10.56 1.78 10.21
CA ALA A 158 9.13 2.08 10.31
C ALA A 158 8.85 3.44 10.97
N MET A 159 9.58 4.50 10.56
CA MET A 159 9.43 5.83 11.18
C MET A 159 8.11 6.52 10.81
N ALA A 160 7.67 6.35 9.57
CA ALA A 160 6.37 6.84 9.09
C ALA A 160 5.25 5.86 9.42
N GLY A 161 5.57 4.56 9.47
CA GLY A 161 4.62 3.51 9.74
C GLY A 161 4.85 2.23 8.95
N VAL A 162 3.85 1.36 9.00
CA VAL A 162 3.86 0.08 8.29
C VAL A 162 2.57 -0.09 7.50
N LEU A 163 2.70 -0.53 6.25
CA LEU A 163 1.60 -1.04 5.43
C LEU A 163 1.62 -2.56 5.50
N ILE A 164 0.56 -3.17 6.00
CA ILE A 164 0.43 -4.62 6.06
C ILE A 164 -0.63 -5.05 5.05
N LEU A 165 -0.19 -5.74 4.01
CA LEU A 165 -1.04 -6.24 2.94
C LEU A 165 -1.43 -7.69 3.26
N HIS A 166 -2.69 -7.90 3.56
CA HIS A 166 -3.24 -9.21 3.87
C HIS A 166 -3.78 -9.88 2.61
N GLY A 167 -3.35 -11.10 2.33
CA GLY A 167 -4.01 -11.97 1.36
C GLY A 167 -5.37 -12.45 1.84
N ALA A 168 -6.13 -13.12 0.97
CA ALA A 168 -7.39 -13.72 1.36
C ALA A 168 -7.15 -14.80 2.45
N PRO A 169 -8.02 -14.89 3.48
CA PRO A 169 -7.94 -15.94 4.48
C PRO A 169 -8.18 -17.32 3.82
N THR A 170 -7.59 -18.35 4.41
CA THR A 170 -7.85 -19.74 3.95
C THR A 170 -9.33 -20.08 4.13
N LEU A 171 -9.88 -20.81 3.16
CA LEU A 171 -11.29 -21.22 3.19
C LEU A 171 -11.57 -22.20 4.33
N PRO A 172 -12.82 -22.26 4.84
CA PRO A 172 -13.28 -23.32 5.71
C PRO A 172 -13.06 -24.70 5.11
N GLU A 173 -12.93 -25.72 5.97
CA GLU A 173 -12.76 -27.10 5.53
C GLU A 173 -13.94 -27.56 4.67
N GLY A 174 -13.65 -28.22 3.55
CA GLY A 174 -14.62 -28.70 2.58
C GLY A 174 -15.03 -27.64 1.53
N GLU A 175 -14.58 -26.40 1.62
CA GLU A 175 -14.92 -25.37 0.65
C GLU A 175 -13.88 -25.23 -0.46
N MET A 176 -14.37 -24.97 -1.67
CA MET A 176 -13.59 -24.56 -2.84
C MET A 176 -14.28 -23.40 -3.52
N LYS A 177 -13.49 -22.41 -3.95
CA LYS A 177 -14.00 -21.22 -4.65
C LYS A 177 -13.08 -20.86 -5.81
N ALA A 178 -13.68 -20.41 -6.89
CA ALA A 178 -12.95 -19.70 -7.94
C ALA A 178 -13.53 -18.30 -8.09
N ASN A 179 -12.71 -17.35 -8.47
CA ASN A 179 -13.12 -15.98 -8.76
C ASN A 179 -12.50 -15.55 -10.09
N VAL A 180 -13.28 -14.84 -10.88
CA VAL A 180 -12.82 -14.13 -12.08
C VAL A 180 -13.14 -12.67 -11.88
N SER A 181 -12.15 -11.79 -12.03
CA SER A 181 -12.41 -10.35 -12.05
C SER A 181 -11.86 -9.73 -13.33
N THR A 182 -12.53 -8.69 -13.80
CA THR A 182 -12.09 -7.88 -14.93
C THR A 182 -12.42 -6.42 -14.69
N GLU A 183 -11.52 -5.55 -15.15
CA GLU A 183 -11.67 -4.09 -15.09
C GLU A 183 -11.27 -3.48 -16.44
N TYR A 184 -12.02 -2.47 -16.87
CA TYR A 184 -11.70 -1.65 -18.02
C TYR A 184 -11.81 -0.17 -17.68
N GLN A 185 -10.80 0.62 -18.07
CA GLN A 185 -10.75 2.07 -17.89
C GLN A 185 -10.67 2.77 -19.25
N THR A 186 -11.49 3.79 -19.45
CA THR A 186 -11.65 4.43 -20.78
C THR A 186 -10.57 5.44 -21.14
N ASN A 187 -9.88 6.01 -20.15
CA ASN A 187 -8.89 7.08 -20.40
C ASN A 187 -7.59 6.54 -20.95
N ASN A 188 -7.02 5.54 -20.27
CA ASN A 188 -5.73 4.90 -20.61
C ASN A 188 -5.91 3.50 -21.19
N GLY A 189 -7.15 3.08 -21.52
CA GLY A 189 -7.45 1.77 -22.03
C GLY A 189 -7.04 0.63 -21.09
N LEU A 190 -6.91 0.90 -19.77
CA LEU A 190 -6.53 -0.15 -18.85
C LEU A 190 -7.47 -1.34 -18.98
N PHE A 191 -6.89 -2.50 -19.19
CA PHE A 191 -7.57 -3.79 -19.16
C PHE A 191 -6.85 -4.69 -18.15
N ASP A 192 -7.57 -5.07 -17.10
CA ASP A 192 -7.08 -5.94 -16.01
C ASP A 192 -8.01 -7.15 -15.93
N TYR A 193 -7.42 -8.34 -15.81
CA TYR A 193 -8.17 -9.54 -15.46
C TYR A 193 -7.39 -10.39 -14.49
N SER A 194 -8.09 -10.98 -13.52
CA SER A 194 -7.51 -11.93 -12.59
C SER A 194 -8.36 -13.18 -12.44
N LEU A 195 -7.65 -14.30 -12.23
CA LEU A 195 -8.21 -15.61 -11.96
C LEU A 195 -7.71 -16.08 -10.61
N ASN A 196 -8.59 -16.58 -9.77
CA ASN A 196 -8.23 -17.16 -8.49
C ASN A 196 -8.96 -18.49 -8.30
N PHE A 197 -8.24 -19.47 -7.75
CA PHE A 197 -8.78 -20.76 -7.34
C PHE A 197 -8.20 -21.15 -5.99
N ALA A 198 -9.05 -21.28 -5.00
CA ALA A 198 -8.68 -21.61 -3.62
C ALA A 198 -9.55 -22.74 -3.06
N GLY A 199 -9.00 -23.46 -2.10
CA GLY A 199 -9.74 -24.53 -1.43
C GLY A 199 -9.08 -25.01 -0.14
N ASN A 200 -9.85 -25.82 0.61
CA ASN A 200 -9.41 -26.48 1.82
C ASN A 200 -10.10 -27.86 1.89
N GLN A 201 -9.29 -28.91 1.82
CA GLN A 201 -9.78 -30.28 1.93
C GLN A 201 -8.98 -31.02 3.01
N GLN A 202 -9.67 -31.42 4.08
CA GLN A 202 -9.05 -32.09 5.22
C GLN A 202 -7.84 -31.37 5.80
N GLY A 203 -7.88 -30.02 5.79
CA GLY A 203 -6.81 -29.15 6.24
C GLY A 203 -5.64 -29.00 5.26
N PHE A 204 -5.66 -29.64 4.08
CA PHE A 204 -4.80 -29.25 2.97
C PHE A 204 -5.40 -28.03 2.30
N VAL A 205 -4.65 -26.92 2.27
CA VAL A 205 -5.10 -25.64 1.74
C VAL A 205 -4.28 -25.24 0.52
N TRP A 206 -4.95 -24.62 -0.45
CA TRP A 206 -4.31 -24.04 -1.62
C TRP A 206 -4.98 -22.72 -2.01
N ASP A 207 -4.21 -21.85 -2.61
CA ASP A 207 -4.67 -20.61 -3.24
C ASP A 207 -3.75 -20.31 -4.44
N ALA A 208 -4.31 -20.37 -5.64
CA ALA A 208 -3.61 -20.05 -6.88
C ALA A 208 -4.25 -18.84 -7.53
N ARG A 209 -3.42 -17.88 -7.96
CA ARG A 209 -3.86 -16.64 -8.62
C ARG A 209 -3.01 -16.34 -9.83
N PHE A 210 -3.64 -15.77 -10.83
CA PHE A 210 -3.00 -15.17 -11.99
C PHE A 210 -3.66 -13.85 -12.32
N THR A 211 -2.85 -12.83 -12.64
CA THR A 211 -3.31 -11.49 -13.01
C THR A 211 -2.53 -11.01 -14.22
N ASP A 212 -3.21 -10.35 -15.16
CA ASP A 212 -2.58 -9.64 -16.29
C ASP A 212 -3.28 -8.29 -16.47
N LYS A 213 -2.50 -7.21 -16.47
CA LYS A 213 -2.96 -5.83 -16.60
C LYS A 213 -2.14 -5.11 -17.66
N MET A 214 -2.79 -4.33 -18.47
CA MET A 214 -2.12 -3.53 -19.51
C MET A 214 -2.81 -2.19 -19.73
N THR A 215 -2.04 -1.18 -20.10
CA THR A 215 -2.54 0.15 -20.45
C THR A 215 -1.89 0.67 -21.71
N HIS A 216 -2.57 1.58 -22.41
CA HIS A 216 -1.93 2.52 -23.32
C HIS A 216 -1.70 3.87 -22.62
N ALA A 217 -1.14 4.87 -23.31
CA ALA A 217 -0.90 6.20 -22.76
C ALA A 217 -2.21 6.83 -22.22
N TYR A 218 -2.14 7.45 -21.05
CA TYR A 218 -3.29 8.20 -20.53
C TYR A 218 -3.45 9.54 -21.23
N LYS A 219 -4.64 10.12 -21.10
CA LYS A 219 -5.00 11.40 -21.71
C LYS A 219 -5.36 12.44 -20.64
N ASN A 220 -4.85 13.66 -20.78
CA ASN A 220 -5.30 14.82 -20.01
C ASN A 220 -5.80 15.94 -20.94
N LYS A 221 -6.28 17.03 -20.33
CA LYS A 221 -6.93 18.12 -21.06
C LYS A 221 -5.95 18.98 -21.86
N TYR A 222 -4.71 19.13 -21.42
CA TYR A 222 -3.75 20.07 -21.99
C TYR A 222 -2.73 19.40 -22.91
N ASP A 223 -2.22 18.23 -22.53
CA ASP A 223 -1.18 17.53 -23.28
C ASP A 223 -1.77 16.53 -24.29
N GLY A 224 -3.09 16.26 -24.23
CA GLY A 224 -3.65 15.17 -25.01
C GLY A 224 -3.24 13.81 -24.41
N TYR A 225 -2.78 12.88 -25.24
CA TYR A 225 -2.16 11.65 -24.78
C TYR A 225 -0.73 11.93 -24.32
N VAL A 226 -0.33 11.32 -23.20
CA VAL A 226 0.98 11.46 -22.59
C VAL A 226 1.84 10.26 -22.97
N PRO A 227 2.80 10.41 -23.91
CA PRO A 227 3.70 9.33 -24.29
C PRO A 227 4.50 8.81 -23.08
N GLY A 228 4.90 7.55 -23.10
CA GLY A 228 5.66 6.95 -22.00
C GLY A 228 4.83 6.64 -20.73
N SER A 229 3.51 6.86 -20.75
CA SER A 229 2.65 6.57 -19.59
C SER A 229 1.99 5.19 -19.59
N GLN A 230 2.21 4.39 -20.62
CA GLN A 230 1.71 3.02 -20.72
C GLN A 230 2.55 2.06 -19.87
N PHE A 231 1.91 0.99 -19.40
CA PHE A 231 2.59 -0.08 -18.66
C PHE A 231 1.88 -1.42 -18.78
N LYS A 232 2.61 -2.48 -18.48
CA LYS A 232 2.07 -3.84 -18.34
C LYS A 232 2.48 -4.43 -17.00
N GLU A 233 1.57 -5.19 -16.40
CA GLU A 233 1.83 -5.99 -15.21
C GLU A 233 1.34 -7.41 -15.45
N ARG A 234 2.11 -8.38 -15.00
CA ARG A 234 1.72 -9.79 -14.95
C ARG A 234 2.16 -10.40 -13.64
N ALA A 235 1.25 -11.04 -12.93
CA ALA A 235 1.57 -11.65 -11.66
C ALA A 235 0.99 -13.06 -11.56
N GLY A 236 1.70 -13.91 -10.83
CA GLY A 236 1.26 -15.24 -10.47
C GLY A 236 1.60 -15.52 -9.02
N ARG A 237 0.69 -16.22 -8.32
CA ARG A 237 0.87 -16.64 -6.94
C ARG A 237 0.33 -18.05 -6.75
N LEU A 238 1.07 -18.86 -5.99
CA LEU A 238 0.64 -20.18 -5.53
C LEU A 238 0.96 -20.34 -4.05
N MET A 239 -0.03 -20.65 -3.24
CA MET A 239 0.14 -21.05 -1.85
C MET A 239 -0.35 -22.50 -1.71
N LEU A 240 0.45 -23.34 -1.08
CA LEU A 240 0.11 -24.69 -0.67
C LEU A 240 0.42 -24.84 0.82
N GLY A 241 -0.45 -25.49 1.58
CA GLY A 241 -0.19 -25.62 3.00
C GLY A 241 -1.07 -26.58 3.74
N LEU A 242 -0.84 -26.65 5.03
CA LEU A 242 -1.58 -27.47 5.97
C LEU A 242 -2.11 -26.60 7.11
N ASN A 243 -3.41 -26.67 7.39
CA ASN A 243 -4.07 -26.14 8.56
C ASN A 243 -4.54 -27.31 9.43
N LYS A 244 -4.00 -27.41 10.63
CA LYS A 244 -4.28 -28.52 11.56
C LYS A 244 -4.47 -27.99 12.99
N SER A 245 -4.84 -28.84 13.92
CA SER A 245 -4.98 -28.46 15.34
C SER A 245 -3.69 -27.94 15.97
N TRP A 246 -2.53 -28.35 15.48
CA TRP A 246 -1.23 -27.87 15.95
C TRP A 246 -0.87 -26.46 15.43
N GLY A 247 -1.58 -25.95 14.42
CA GLY A 247 -1.30 -24.67 13.76
C GLY A 247 -1.34 -24.77 12.25
N HIS A 248 -0.50 -24.00 11.56
CA HIS A 248 -0.39 -24.04 10.10
C HIS A 248 1.06 -24.03 9.61
N SER A 249 1.24 -24.53 8.39
CA SER A 249 2.49 -24.41 7.62
C SER A 249 2.14 -24.18 6.16
N HIS A 250 2.52 -23.01 5.63
CA HIS A 250 2.21 -22.59 4.27
C HIS A 250 3.49 -22.28 3.50
N LEU A 251 3.58 -22.77 2.27
CA LEU A 251 4.59 -22.40 1.29
C LEU A 251 3.92 -21.54 0.22
N ILE A 252 4.47 -20.36 -0.01
CA ILE A 252 3.96 -19.36 -0.93
C ILE A 252 5.03 -19.04 -1.96
N TRP A 253 4.69 -19.13 -3.24
CA TRP A 253 5.52 -18.67 -4.35
C TRP A 253 4.78 -17.57 -5.09
N SER A 254 5.47 -16.49 -5.39
CA SER A 254 4.93 -15.44 -6.23
C SER A 254 5.96 -14.90 -7.23
N ALA A 255 5.46 -14.47 -8.36
CA ALA A 255 6.21 -13.78 -9.40
C ALA A 255 5.41 -12.57 -9.84
N TYR A 256 6.07 -11.42 -9.91
CA TYR A 256 5.52 -10.16 -10.40
C TYR A 256 6.44 -9.60 -11.47
N HIS A 257 5.90 -9.31 -12.63
CA HIS A 257 6.60 -8.68 -13.73
C HIS A 257 5.88 -7.39 -14.11
N GLN A 258 6.62 -6.30 -14.20
CA GLN A 258 6.10 -5.02 -14.65
C GLN A 258 7.04 -4.42 -15.72
N THR A 259 6.44 -3.79 -16.71
CA THR A 259 7.16 -3.05 -17.75
C THR A 259 6.48 -1.70 -17.92
N PRO A 260 6.81 -0.70 -17.09
CA PRO A 260 6.38 0.68 -17.29
C PRO A 260 7.29 1.35 -18.31
N SER A 261 6.71 2.08 -19.27
CA SER A 261 7.46 3.08 -19.99
C SER A 261 7.68 4.31 -19.11
N ILE A 262 8.68 5.11 -19.40
CA ILE A 262 9.07 6.30 -18.65
C ILE A 262 8.56 7.54 -19.39
N ILE A 263 8.05 8.51 -18.63
CA ILE A 263 7.62 9.81 -19.16
C ILE A 263 8.79 10.77 -18.97
N GLU A 264 9.55 11.03 -20.00
CA GLU A 264 10.63 12.02 -20.01
C GLU A 264 10.07 13.43 -19.91
N GLY A 265 8.96 13.68 -20.61
CA GLY A 265 8.27 14.96 -20.57
C GLY A 265 8.98 16.06 -21.35
N GLU A 266 9.89 15.70 -22.23
CA GLU A 266 10.51 16.57 -23.21
C GLU A 266 9.49 17.06 -24.23
N ARG A 267 9.74 18.25 -24.80
CA ARG A 267 8.80 18.90 -25.70
C ARG A 267 9.50 19.47 -26.92
N ASP A 268 8.92 19.23 -28.07
CA ASP A 268 9.29 19.93 -29.30
C ASP A 268 9.16 21.46 -29.12
N GLU A 269 10.22 22.18 -29.31
CA GLU A 269 10.30 23.63 -29.08
C GLU A 269 9.34 24.42 -29.98
N ALA A 270 9.08 23.96 -31.21
CA ALA A 270 8.27 24.66 -32.20
C ALA A 270 6.77 24.47 -31.96
N THR A 271 6.34 23.28 -31.53
CA THR A 271 4.94 22.93 -31.34
C THR A 271 4.50 22.94 -29.88
N GLY A 272 5.43 22.72 -28.93
CA GLY A 272 5.16 22.53 -27.50
C GLY A 272 4.53 21.17 -27.17
N GLU A 273 4.41 20.27 -28.14
CA GLU A 273 3.89 18.91 -27.95
C GLU A 273 4.94 18.03 -27.25
N LEU A 274 4.47 17.05 -26.49
CA LEU A 274 5.37 16.08 -25.86
C LEU A 274 6.03 15.20 -26.91
N GLU A 275 7.33 15.02 -26.83
CA GLU A 275 8.07 14.11 -27.68
C GLU A 275 7.67 12.66 -27.45
N CYS A 276 7.71 11.85 -28.49
CA CYS A 276 7.24 10.48 -28.44
C CYS A 276 8.10 9.58 -29.34
N ALA A 277 8.66 8.56 -28.73
CA ALA A 277 9.39 7.52 -29.46
C ALA A 277 8.49 6.60 -30.32
N THR A 278 7.17 6.78 -30.31
CA THR A 278 6.21 5.95 -31.05
C THR A 278 5.09 6.79 -31.65
N ASP A 279 4.77 6.56 -32.92
CA ASP A 279 3.63 7.21 -33.64
C ASP A 279 2.25 6.77 -33.08
N ASN A 280 2.19 5.70 -32.30
CA ASN A 280 0.94 5.15 -31.78
C ASN A 280 0.84 5.23 -30.25
N VAL A 281 0.40 6.37 -29.73
CA VAL A 281 0.16 6.60 -28.28
C VAL A 281 -0.92 5.69 -27.66
N LYS A 282 -1.69 4.95 -28.45
CA LYS A 282 -2.66 3.95 -27.99
C LYS A 282 -2.13 2.52 -28.06
N THR A 283 -0.84 2.35 -28.24
CA THR A 283 -0.23 1.02 -28.18
C THR A 283 -0.21 0.49 -26.74
N TYR A 284 -0.46 -0.81 -26.61
CA TYR A 284 -0.23 -1.57 -25.36
C TYR A 284 1.20 -2.11 -25.28
N SER A 285 2.04 -1.83 -26.26
CA SER A 285 3.46 -2.19 -26.24
C SER A 285 4.25 -1.17 -25.42
N LYS A 286 5.35 -1.61 -24.85
CA LYS A 286 6.34 -0.73 -24.23
C LYS A 286 6.89 0.25 -25.28
N ALA A 287 7.30 1.42 -24.84
CA ALA A 287 8.03 2.41 -25.62
C ALA A 287 9.26 2.83 -24.84
N LEU A 288 10.33 3.12 -25.55
CA LEU A 288 11.55 3.69 -24.96
C LEU A 288 11.26 5.13 -24.46
N PRO A 289 11.89 5.51 -23.35
CA PRO A 289 12.57 4.65 -22.41
C PRO A 289 11.60 3.84 -21.56
N PHE A 290 12.03 2.70 -21.03
CA PHE A 290 11.18 1.86 -20.18
C PHE A 290 12.00 1.07 -19.15
N GLN A 291 11.34 0.65 -18.07
CA GLN A 291 11.90 -0.29 -17.11
C GLN A 291 11.35 -1.70 -17.34
N GLN A 292 12.15 -2.70 -17.01
CA GLN A 292 11.70 -4.08 -16.86
C GLN A 292 11.98 -4.55 -15.44
N VAL A 293 10.90 -4.77 -14.67
CA VAL A 293 10.96 -5.21 -13.28
C VAL A 293 10.48 -6.64 -13.18
N LYS A 294 11.27 -7.50 -12.52
CA LYS A 294 10.91 -8.89 -12.22
C LYS A 294 11.17 -9.16 -10.74
N HIS A 295 10.13 -9.50 -10.00
CA HIS A 295 10.19 -9.78 -8.58
C HIS A 295 9.70 -11.19 -8.30
N TYR A 296 10.56 -12.04 -7.74
CA TYR A 296 10.27 -13.43 -7.39
C TYR A 296 10.37 -13.60 -5.89
N LYS A 297 9.40 -14.32 -5.30
CA LYS A 297 9.39 -14.63 -3.86
C LYS A 297 9.09 -16.09 -3.60
N ALA A 298 9.69 -16.61 -2.53
CA ALA A 298 9.34 -17.87 -1.90
C ALA A 298 9.27 -17.64 -0.39
N VAL A 299 8.13 -17.90 0.23
CA VAL A 299 7.90 -17.66 1.66
C VAL A 299 7.42 -18.94 2.32
N TRP A 300 7.98 -19.25 3.47
CA TRP A 300 7.53 -20.33 4.35
C TRP A 300 7.00 -19.73 5.65
N ASP A 301 5.66 -19.68 5.79
CA ASP A 301 4.94 -19.11 6.94
C ASP A 301 4.40 -20.26 7.81
N ASN A 302 4.81 -20.25 9.08
CA ASN A 302 4.46 -21.28 10.05
C ASN A 302 3.92 -20.67 11.32
N SER A 303 2.92 -21.34 11.89
CA SER A 303 2.44 -21.06 13.24
C SER A 303 2.24 -22.37 13.99
N LEU A 304 2.78 -22.46 15.19
CA LEU A 304 2.65 -23.60 16.09
C LEU A 304 1.87 -23.21 17.34
N ASN A 305 0.71 -23.82 17.54
CA ASN A 305 -0.09 -23.61 18.72
C ASN A 305 0.57 -24.27 19.93
N LEU A 306 0.75 -23.51 21.02
CA LEU A 306 1.31 -23.94 22.27
C LEU A 306 0.27 -23.76 23.40
N PRO A 307 0.39 -24.45 24.56
CA PRO A 307 -0.62 -24.37 25.61
C PRO A 307 -0.91 -22.96 26.17
N LYS A 308 0.03 -22.03 26.04
CA LYS A 308 -0.10 -20.66 26.57
C LYS A 308 0.11 -19.59 25.50
N GLY A 309 0.05 -19.93 24.22
CA GLY A 309 0.30 -18.98 23.12
C GLY A 309 0.58 -19.70 21.83
N TYR A 310 1.24 -19.03 20.92
CA TYR A 310 1.71 -19.60 19.67
C TYR A 310 3.09 -19.05 19.27
N LEU A 311 3.84 -19.91 18.60
CA LEU A 311 5.12 -19.55 17.99
C LEU A 311 4.88 -19.34 16.50
N LYS A 312 5.25 -18.18 15.99
CA LYS A 312 5.24 -17.88 14.56
C LYS A 312 6.67 -17.84 14.02
N ALA A 313 6.91 -18.51 12.91
CA ALA A 313 8.19 -18.52 12.21
C ALA A 313 7.98 -18.30 10.72
N VAL A 314 8.56 -17.23 10.18
CA VAL A 314 8.47 -16.89 8.75
C VAL A 314 9.89 -16.77 8.20
N ILE A 315 10.14 -17.44 7.08
CA ILE A 315 11.37 -17.31 6.30
C ILE A 315 10.97 -17.00 4.88
N GLY A 316 11.54 -15.95 4.29
CA GLY A 316 11.26 -15.54 2.94
C GLY A 316 12.53 -15.24 2.15
N TYR A 317 12.60 -15.74 0.94
CA TYR A 317 13.60 -15.33 -0.03
C TYR A 317 12.93 -14.57 -1.15
N GLN A 318 13.51 -13.44 -1.54
CA GLN A 318 13.06 -12.66 -2.68
C GLN A 318 14.24 -12.21 -3.54
N GLN A 319 13.99 -12.13 -4.83
CA GLN A 319 14.90 -11.59 -5.81
C GLN A 319 14.17 -10.52 -6.62
N ASN A 320 14.67 -9.30 -6.57
CA ASN A 320 14.25 -8.21 -7.43
C ASN A 320 15.29 -7.99 -8.54
N ARG A 321 14.83 -7.88 -9.77
CA ARG A 321 15.61 -7.50 -10.94
C ARG A 321 14.97 -6.29 -11.56
N ARG A 322 15.74 -5.22 -11.70
CA ARG A 322 15.31 -3.98 -12.35
C ARG A 322 16.31 -3.65 -13.44
N GLN A 323 15.82 -3.46 -14.63
CA GLN A 323 16.58 -3.08 -15.81
C GLN A 323 15.94 -1.82 -16.39
N GLU A 324 16.76 -0.86 -16.82
CA GLU A 324 16.34 0.38 -17.47
C GLU A 324 16.91 0.38 -18.89
N PHE A 325 16.07 0.75 -19.86
CA PHE A 325 16.33 0.74 -21.28
C PHE A 325 16.00 2.12 -21.84
N GLU A 326 16.96 2.78 -22.46
CA GLU A 326 16.84 4.17 -22.90
C GLU A 326 16.80 4.27 -24.43
N GLU A 327 17.90 3.93 -25.09
CA GLU A 327 18.05 4.07 -26.53
C GLU A 327 17.68 2.79 -27.30
N SER A 328 17.80 1.63 -26.67
CA SER A 328 17.61 0.32 -27.29
C SER A 328 16.71 -0.59 -26.47
N GLU A 329 15.92 -1.45 -27.14
CA GLU A 329 15.16 -2.51 -26.45
C GLU A 329 15.99 -3.73 -26.09
N GLU A 330 17.24 -3.81 -26.55
CA GLU A 330 18.13 -4.97 -26.39
C GLU A 330 19.22 -4.72 -25.35
N ASP A 331 19.68 -3.47 -25.22
CA ASP A 331 20.76 -3.06 -24.33
C ASP A 331 20.18 -2.26 -23.16
N TYR A 332 20.57 -2.60 -21.95
CA TYR A 332 20.14 -1.93 -20.72
C TYR A 332 21.32 -1.16 -20.12
N GLU A 333 21.13 0.09 -19.79
CA GLU A 333 22.10 0.96 -19.17
C GLU A 333 22.23 0.61 -17.68
N LEU A 334 21.12 0.55 -16.95
CA LEU A 334 21.09 0.16 -15.54
C LEU A 334 20.52 -1.26 -15.37
N TYR A 335 21.17 -2.08 -14.56
CA TYR A 335 20.65 -3.37 -14.14
C TYR A 335 20.99 -3.68 -12.69
N PHE A 336 20.02 -3.56 -11.82
CA PHE A 336 20.11 -3.94 -10.40
C PHE A 336 19.52 -5.31 -10.16
N ARG A 337 20.27 -6.16 -9.45
CA ARG A 337 19.78 -7.45 -8.96
C ARG A 337 19.95 -7.52 -7.45
N LEU A 338 18.82 -7.44 -6.73
CA LEU A 338 18.76 -7.48 -5.27
C LEU A 338 18.28 -8.86 -4.82
N HIS A 339 19.05 -9.51 -3.97
CA HIS A 339 18.70 -10.71 -3.24
C HIS A 339 18.40 -10.36 -1.78
N THR A 340 17.29 -10.83 -1.25
CA THR A 340 16.93 -10.62 0.16
C THR A 340 16.45 -11.92 0.79
N LEU A 341 17.07 -12.31 1.90
CA LEU A 341 16.60 -13.38 2.78
C LEU A 341 16.07 -12.73 4.06
N THR A 342 14.77 -12.87 4.32
CA THR A 342 14.09 -12.33 5.52
C THR A 342 13.78 -13.47 6.49
N TYR A 343 13.94 -13.21 7.79
CA TYR A 343 13.55 -14.14 8.85
C TYR A 343 12.81 -13.42 9.96
N ASP A 344 11.81 -14.09 10.53
CA ASP A 344 11.01 -13.61 11.67
C ASP A 344 10.65 -14.80 12.56
N LEU A 345 11.02 -14.73 13.81
CA LEU A 345 10.63 -15.70 14.84
C LEU A 345 10.05 -14.96 16.01
N ARG A 346 8.78 -15.24 16.34
CA ARG A 346 8.08 -14.56 17.43
C ARG A 346 7.19 -15.50 18.23
N TYR A 347 7.13 -15.25 19.51
CA TYR A 347 6.21 -15.90 20.43
C TYR A 347 5.16 -14.88 20.90
N LEU A 348 3.90 -15.27 20.84
CA LEU A 348 2.76 -14.47 21.29
C LEU A 348 1.98 -15.27 22.33
N THR A 349 1.75 -14.69 23.51
CA THR A 349 0.94 -15.33 24.53
C THR A 349 -0.55 -15.30 24.17
N GLN A 350 -1.29 -16.33 24.62
CA GLN A 350 -2.71 -16.13 24.80
C GLN A 350 -2.96 -15.05 25.85
N GLU A 351 -4.09 -14.36 25.76
CA GLU A 351 -4.48 -13.41 26.79
C GLU A 351 -4.73 -14.11 28.12
N PHE A 352 -4.09 -13.65 29.18
CA PHE A 352 -4.25 -14.14 30.53
C PHE A 352 -4.43 -12.98 31.50
N ASP A 353 -5.53 -12.94 32.18
CA ASP A 353 -5.87 -11.82 33.08
C ASP A 353 -5.69 -10.43 32.42
N GLY A 354 -6.13 -10.30 31.18
CA GLY A 354 -5.98 -9.07 30.38
C GLY A 354 -4.55 -8.76 29.92
N TRP A 355 -3.56 -9.61 30.21
CA TRP A 355 -2.20 -9.46 29.69
C TRP A 355 -2.03 -10.16 28.34
N LYS A 356 -1.36 -9.48 27.41
CA LYS A 356 -0.79 -10.05 26.18
C LYS A 356 0.67 -9.65 26.09
N ILE A 357 1.54 -10.60 25.76
CA ILE A 357 2.98 -10.38 25.59
C ILE A 357 3.39 -10.94 24.24
N ALA A 358 4.20 -10.18 23.52
CA ALA A 358 4.88 -10.67 22.33
C ALA A 358 6.36 -10.40 22.45
N ALA A 359 7.19 -11.36 22.04
CA ALA A 359 8.63 -11.19 21.95
C ALA A 359 9.14 -11.90 20.69
N GLY A 360 10.13 -11.33 20.04
CA GLY A 360 10.63 -11.90 18.80
C GLY A 360 11.97 -11.35 18.39
N VAL A 361 12.53 -12.04 17.39
CA VAL A 361 13.75 -11.66 16.66
C VAL A 361 13.46 -11.71 15.19
N ASN A 362 13.78 -10.67 14.46
CA ASN A 362 13.66 -10.65 13.00
C ASN A 362 14.79 -9.83 12.37
N GLY A 363 14.91 -9.96 11.06
CA GLY A 363 15.91 -9.24 10.29
C GLY A 363 15.97 -9.72 8.85
N MET A 364 17.01 -9.29 8.17
CA MET A 364 17.27 -9.68 6.78
C MET A 364 18.75 -9.72 6.46
N TRP A 365 19.06 -10.47 5.43
CA TRP A 365 20.32 -10.38 4.71
C TRP A 365 20.00 -9.93 3.28
N GLN A 366 20.77 -8.97 2.76
CA GLN A 366 20.65 -8.49 1.39
C GLN A 366 21.98 -8.51 0.66
N GLN A 367 21.90 -8.70 -0.65
CA GLN A 367 23.01 -8.47 -1.58
C GLN A 367 22.46 -7.79 -2.82
N SER A 368 22.98 -6.60 -3.14
CA SER A 368 22.73 -5.88 -4.38
C SER A 368 23.92 -6.00 -5.32
N GLN A 369 23.64 -6.24 -6.59
CA GLN A 369 24.63 -6.36 -7.67
C GLN A 369 24.21 -5.42 -8.81
N ASN A 370 25.22 -4.78 -9.42
CA ASN A 370 25.08 -3.99 -10.63
C ASN A 370 25.57 -4.80 -11.82
N LEU A 371 24.74 -4.98 -12.81
CA LEU A 371 25.01 -5.81 -13.98
C LEU A 371 24.81 -5.02 -15.29
N GLY A 372 24.45 -3.73 -15.20
CA GLY A 372 24.38 -2.78 -16.29
C GLY A 372 25.74 -2.18 -16.62
N GLU A 373 25.78 -1.37 -17.65
CA GLU A 373 26.98 -0.62 -18.04
C GLU A 373 27.24 0.55 -17.10
N GLU A 374 26.16 1.16 -16.59
CA GLU A 374 26.22 2.27 -15.65
C GLU A 374 26.12 1.82 -14.19
N THR A 375 26.72 2.60 -13.32
CA THR A 375 26.69 2.38 -11.87
C THR A 375 26.19 3.63 -11.18
N LEU A 376 24.91 3.64 -10.78
CA LEU A 376 24.32 4.71 -9.99
C LEU A 376 24.56 4.54 -8.49
N ILE A 377 24.42 3.30 -7.98
CA ILE A 377 24.72 2.96 -6.59
C ILE A 377 25.73 1.83 -6.52
N PRO A 378 26.66 1.84 -5.55
CA PRO A 378 27.61 0.75 -5.37
C PRO A 378 26.94 -0.60 -5.07
N GLU A 379 27.62 -1.69 -5.45
CA GLU A 379 27.26 -3.01 -4.94
C GLU A 379 27.43 -3.06 -3.42
N TYR A 380 26.55 -3.80 -2.74
CA TYR A 380 26.63 -3.90 -1.27
C TYR A 380 26.05 -5.21 -0.74
N ARG A 381 26.46 -5.54 0.48
CA ARG A 381 25.82 -6.53 1.34
C ARG A 381 25.37 -5.86 2.63
N LEU A 382 24.22 -6.30 3.12
CA LEU A 382 23.62 -5.78 4.33
C LEU A 382 23.14 -6.94 5.19
N PHE A 383 23.35 -6.83 6.50
CA PHE A 383 22.78 -7.76 7.49
C PHE A 383 22.09 -6.98 8.60
N ASP A 384 20.80 -7.25 8.77
CA ASP A 384 19.96 -6.69 9.85
C ASP A 384 19.59 -7.76 10.84
N ILE A 385 19.67 -7.42 12.12
CA ILE A 385 19.08 -8.19 13.22
C ILE A 385 18.45 -7.25 14.24
N GLY A 386 17.24 -7.58 14.67
CA GLY A 386 16.55 -6.85 15.74
C GLY A 386 15.78 -7.77 16.66
N GLY A 387 15.83 -7.46 17.95
CA GLY A 387 15.07 -8.16 18.98
C GLY A 387 14.11 -7.21 19.68
N TYR A 388 12.89 -7.68 19.96
CA TYR A 388 11.85 -6.86 20.59
C TYR A 388 11.03 -7.62 21.64
N ALA A 389 10.43 -6.85 22.52
CA ALA A 389 9.38 -7.32 23.42
C ALA A 389 8.30 -6.23 23.55
N THR A 390 7.05 -6.66 23.50
CA THR A 390 5.88 -5.79 23.68
C THR A 390 4.95 -6.39 24.71
N VAL A 391 4.26 -5.55 25.45
CA VAL A 391 3.29 -5.94 26.47
C VAL A 391 2.04 -5.07 26.35
N SER A 392 0.88 -5.68 26.49
CA SER A 392 -0.40 -5.00 26.61
C SER A 392 -1.15 -5.48 27.82
N LYS A 393 -1.77 -4.58 28.58
CA LYS A 393 -2.67 -4.89 29.70
C LYS A 393 -4.01 -4.21 29.47
N ALA A 394 -5.03 -5.02 29.34
CA ALA A 394 -6.41 -4.56 29.30
C ALA A 394 -7.01 -4.55 30.72
N PHE A 395 -7.63 -3.44 31.05
CA PHE A 395 -8.51 -3.26 32.21
C PHE A 395 -9.96 -3.11 31.68
N GLU A 396 -10.91 -2.90 32.56
CA GLU A 396 -12.32 -2.78 32.13
C GLU A 396 -12.55 -1.70 31.10
N ASN A 397 -12.08 -0.47 31.35
CA ASN A 397 -12.27 0.68 30.44
C ASN A 397 -10.95 1.28 29.96
N PHE A 398 -9.83 0.60 30.15
CA PHE A 398 -8.53 1.15 29.90
C PHE A 398 -7.58 0.07 29.37
N THR A 399 -6.80 0.39 28.37
CA THR A 399 -5.74 -0.49 27.85
C THR A 399 -4.41 0.25 27.85
N LEU A 400 -3.40 -0.35 28.44
CA LEU A 400 -2.00 0.11 28.35
C LEU A 400 -1.23 -0.79 27.42
N ASN A 401 -0.35 -0.18 26.65
CA ASN A 401 0.55 -0.90 25.74
C ASN A 401 1.95 -0.29 25.85
N GLY A 402 2.97 -1.12 25.74
CA GLY A 402 4.34 -0.65 25.68
C GLY A 402 5.29 -1.70 25.13
N GLY A 403 6.46 -1.27 24.67
CA GLY A 403 7.46 -2.17 24.15
C GLY A 403 8.77 -1.48 23.85
N LEU A 404 9.80 -2.29 23.69
CA LEU A 404 11.15 -1.90 23.32
C LEU A 404 11.68 -2.83 22.25
N ARG A 405 12.53 -2.29 21.40
CA ARG A 405 13.26 -3.01 20.37
C ARG A 405 14.68 -2.46 20.25
N TYR A 406 15.64 -3.33 20.01
CA TYR A 406 17.01 -3.00 19.64
C TYR A 406 17.28 -3.57 18.26
N ASP A 407 17.90 -2.77 17.37
CA ASP A 407 18.29 -3.14 16.02
C ASP A 407 19.78 -2.88 15.84
N ASN A 408 20.42 -3.76 15.04
CA ASN A 408 21.74 -3.55 14.49
C ASN A 408 21.71 -3.86 13.00
N ARG A 409 22.28 -2.95 12.20
CA ARG A 409 22.48 -3.09 10.75
C ARG A 409 23.96 -2.97 10.45
N HIS A 410 24.52 -4.01 9.87
CA HIS A 410 25.85 -4.00 9.28
C HIS A 410 25.77 -3.83 7.77
N LEU A 411 26.53 -2.89 7.23
CA LEU A 411 26.64 -2.61 5.80
C LEU A 411 28.12 -2.68 5.41
N ASP A 412 28.46 -3.51 4.43
CA ASP A 412 29.86 -3.70 4.00
C ASP A 412 30.45 -2.49 3.27
N PHE A 413 29.60 -1.57 2.79
CA PHE A 413 30.06 -0.29 2.26
C PHE A 413 30.70 0.56 3.36
N ASN A 414 31.99 0.81 3.22
CA ASN A 414 32.82 1.49 4.23
C ASN A 414 32.79 0.82 5.62
N ASP A 415 32.44 -0.47 5.71
CA ASP A 415 32.37 -1.26 6.96
C ASP A 415 31.57 -0.54 8.06
N ARG A 416 30.30 -0.17 7.77
CA ARG A 416 29.47 0.66 8.64
C ARG A 416 28.50 -0.18 9.47
N ASP A 417 28.51 0.09 10.77
CA ASP A 417 27.51 -0.44 11.71
C ASP A 417 26.58 0.67 12.20
N PHE A 418 25.27 0.40 12.13
CA PHE A 418 24.24 1.27 12.63
C PHE A 418 23.39 0.53 13.67
N SER A 419 23.25 1.11 14.84
CA SER A 419 22.42 0.51 15.89
C SER A 419 21.50 1.53 16.52
N GLY A 420 20.35 1.07 16.98
CA GLY A 420 19.36 1.94 17.59
C GLY A 420 18.37 1.23 18.50
N ILE A 421 17.84 2.00 19.45
CA ILE A 421 16.75 1.55 20.31
C ILE A 421 15.48 2.27 19.86
N THR A 422 14.43 1.51 19.61
CA THR A 422 13.08 2.01 19.38
C THR A 422 12.18 1.60 20.53
N GLY A 423 11.12 2.36 20.77
CA GLY A 423 10.19 2.05 21.86
C GLY A 423 8.88 2.78 21.69
N SER A 424 7.84 2.24 22.32
CA SER A 424 6.55 2.92 22.39
C SER A 424 5.87 2.67 23.74
N VAL A 425 5.06 3.64 24.14
CA VAL A 425 4.13 3.53 25.25
C VAL A 425 2.84 4.22 24.88
N GLY A 426 1.72 3.57 25.14
CA GLY A 426 0.41 4.11 24.77
C GLY A 426 -0.68 3.68 25.73
N ALA A 427 -1.76 4.42 25.69
CA ALA A 427 -2.95 4.21 26.48
C ALA A 427 -4.20 4.43 25.63
N VAL A 428 -5.22 3.60 25.84
CA VAL A 428 -6.57 3.82 25.34
C VAL A 428 -7.52 3.86 26.51
N TRP A 429 -8.37 4.87 26.54
CA TRP A 429 -9.45 5.01 27.50
C TRP A 429 -10.80 4.95 26.77
N ASN A 430 -11.54 3.88 27.01
CA ASN A 430 -12.93 3.72 26.57
C ASN A 430 -13.83 4.50 27.55
N ALA A 431 -13.90 5.83 27.37
CA ALA A 431 -14.59 6.73 28.29
C ALA A 431 -16.10 6.45 28.39
N THR A 432 -16.70 6.02 27.28
CA THR A 432 -18.06 5.51 27.17
C THR A 432 -18.14 4.41 26.11
N GLU A 433 -19.31 3.79 25.93
CA GLU A 433 -19.55 2.85 24.83
C GLU A 433 -19.34 3.49 23.44
N HIS A 434 -19.41 4.81 23.35
CA HIS A 434 -19.38 5.60 22.14
C HIS A 434 -18.09 6.41 21.96
N LEU A 435 -17.30 6.62 23.01
CA LEU A 435 -16.16 7.53 22.98
C LEU A 435 -14.88 6.85 23.49
N ASN A 436 -13.87 6.80 22.64
CA ASN A 436 -12.52 6.34 22.95
C ASN A 436 -11.52 7.49 22.81
N LEU A 437 -10.61 7.58 23.76
CA LEU A 437 -9.47 8.47 23.73
C LEU A 437 -8.20 7.64 23.74
N ARG A 438 -7.23 8.01 22.88
CA ARG A 438 -5.95 7.32 22.81
C ARG A 438 -4.79 8.31 22.86
N LEU A 439 -3.74 7.89 23.51
CA LEU A 439 -2.45 8.59 23.58
C LEU A 439 -1.35 7.58 23.26
N ASN A 440 -0.40 7.98 22.41
CA ASN A 440 0.77 7.18 22.13
C ASN A 440 2.00 8.07 22.05
N LEU A 441 3.12 7.60 22.63
CA LEU A 441 4.45 8.18 22.47
C LEU A 441 5.37 7.11 21.96
N ALA A 442 6.11 7.40 20.89
CA ALA A 442 6.99 6.44 20.27
C ALA A 442 8.30 7.09 19.82
N ARG A 443 9.37 6.31 19.91
CA ARG A 443 10.69 6.62 19.36
C ARG A 443 10.99 5.70 18.21
N GLY A 444 11.36 6.26 17.05
CA GLY A 444 11.78 5.53 15.85
C GLY A 444 13.28 5.65 15.60
N PHE A 445 13.80 4.72 14.80
CA PHE A 445 15.18 4.68 14.33
C PHE A 445 15.21 4.19 12.87
N ARG A 446 16.04 4.83 12.04
CA ARG A 446 16.32 4.39 10.65
C ARG A 446 17.80 4.61 10.34
N ALA A 447 18.45 3.59 9.80
CA ALA A 447 19.77 3.73 9.21
C ALA A 447 19.67 4.31 7.79
N PRO A 448 20.65 5.10 7.32
CA PRO A 448 20.76 5.50 5.93
C PRO A 448 20.79 4.25 5.01
N ASN A 449 20.18 4.36 3.83
CA ASN A 449 20.26 3.31 2.81
C ASN A 449 21.46 3.51 1.87
N MET A 450 21.68 2.56 0.97
CA MET A 450 22.85 2.59 0.09
C MET A 450 22.79 3.73 -0.93
N SER A 451 21.61 4.06 -1.46
CA SER A 451 21.44 5.22 -2.36
C SER A 451 21.80 6.53 -1.65
N GLU A 452 21.32 6.72 -0.42
CA GLU A 452 21.64 7.92 0.36
C GLU A 452 23.12 8.05 0.69
N LEU A 453 23.82 6.91 0.88
CA LEU A 453 25.23 6.90 1.24
C LEU A 453 26.17 6.97 0.05
N GLY A 454 25.82 6.39 -1.08
CA GLY A 454 26.78 6.10 -2.13
C GLY A 454 26.29 6.29 -3.57
N SER A 455 25.17 6.98 -3.83
CA SER A 455 24.81 7.34 -5.20
C SER A 455 25.88 8.21 -5.83
N ASP A 456 26.25 7.94 -7.08
CA ASP A 456 27.14 8.78 -7.88
C ASP A 456 26.90 8.46 -9.37
N GLY A 457 25.89 9.08 -9.95
CA GLY A 457 25.56 8.80 -11.36
C GLY A 457 24.23 9.40 -11.80
N VAL A 458 23.94 9.17 -13.07
CA VAL A 458 22.68 9.57 -13.71
C VAL A 458 21.57 8.61 -13.27
N HIS A 459 20.41 9.18 -13.05
CA HIS A 459 19.17 8.47 -12.75
C HIS A 459 18.13 8.85 -13.80
N GLU A 460 18.11 8.11 -14.88
CA GLU A 460 17.38 8.45 -16.10
C GLU A 460 15.88 8.60 -15.87
N GLY A 461 15.28 7.69 -15.13
CA GLY A 461 13.85 7.77 -14.82
C GLY A 461 13.41 9.04 -14.09
N THR A 462 14.35 9.85 -13.60
CA THR A 462 14.10 11.15 -12.97
C THR A 462 14.83 12.31 -13.65
N LEU A 463 15.60 12.04 -14.69
CA LEU A 463 16.42 13.01 -15.45
C LEU A 463 17.27 13.89 -14.52
N ARG A 464 18.05 13.24 -13.66
CA ARG A 464 18.91 13.93 -12.70
C ARG A 464 20.18 13.15 -12.38
N TYR A 465 21.23 13.87 -12.01
CA TYR A 465 22.42 13.29 -11.40
C TYR A 465 22.27 13.24 -9.88
N GLU A 466 22.56 12.10 -9.25
CA GLU A 466 22.45 11.90 -7.81
C GLU A 466 23.81 11.71 -7.14
N ILE A 467 24.02 12.45 -6.02
CA ILE A 467 25.22 12.37 -5.21
C ILE A 467 24.85 11.93 -3.81
N GLY A 468 25.38 10.76 -3.40
CA GLY A 468 25.27 10.23 -2.04
C GLY A 468 26.19 10.96 -1.05
N ASN A 469 25.93 10.74 0.24
CA ASN A 469 26.77 11.28 1.30
C ASN A 469 27.18 10.15 2.27
N PRO A 470 28.44 9.69 2.23
CA PRO A 470 28.90 8.59 3.07
C PRO A 470 28.96 8.93 4.56
N ASP A 471 28.87 10.22 4.95
CA ASP A 471 28.96 10.68 6.34
C ASP A 471 27.58 10.77 7.03
N LEU A 472 26.50 10.38 6.37
CA LEU A 472 25.17 10.41 6.93
C LEU A 472 25.06 9.60 8.22
N LYS A 473 24.33 10.17 9.19
CA LYS A 473 24.03 9.56 10.50
C LYS A 473 22.63 8.96 10.46
N PRO A 474 22.34 7.98 11.34
CA PRO A 474 20.98 7.47 11.50
C PRO A 474 19.97 8.57 11.86
N GLU A 475 18.76 8.42 11.37
CA GLU A 475 17.63 9.23 11.78
C GLU A 475 17.02 8.69 13.07
N TYR A 476 16.62 9.59 13.97
CA TYR A 476 15.82 9.28 15.15
C TYR A 476 14.57 10.14 15.18
N SER A 477 13.42 9.54 15.48
CA SER A 477 12.18 10.29 15.61
C SER A 477 11.59 10.16 17.03
N TRP A 478 10.95 11.22 17.47
CA TRP A 478 10.08 11.24 18.65
C TRP A 478 8.70 11.70 18.22
N GLN A 479 7.73 10.80 18.29
CA GLN A 479 6.36 11.08 17.88
C GLN A 479 5.38 10.93 19.02
N GLY A 480 4.50 11.93 19.18
CA GLY A 480 3.33 11.89 20.04
C GLY A 480 2.06 11.92 19.21
N ASP A 481 1.11 11.06 19.53
CA ASP A 481 -0.21 10.95 18.90
C ASP A 481 -1.31 11.10 19.95
N LEU A 482 -2.32 11.93 19.64
CA LEU A 482 -3.56 12.03 20.40
C LEU A 482 -4.72 11.71 19.46
N GLY A 483 -5.53 10.71 19.81
CA GLY A 483 -6.67 10.27 19.03
C GLY A 483 -7.98 10.35 19.81
N LEU A 484 -9.06 10.64 19.09
CA LEU A 484 -10.43 10.58 19.56
C LEU A 484 -11.27 9.83 18.53
N ASP A 485 -11.98 8.79 18.99
CA ASP A 485 -12.96 8.07 18.18
C ASP A 485 -14.32 8.16 18.85
N PHE A 486 -15.29 8.56 18.07
CA PHE A 486 -16.71 8.62 18.49
C PHE A 486 -17.55 7.78 17.53
N SER A 487 -18.46 6.96 18.07
CA SER A 487 -19.38 6.15 17.26
C SER A 487 -20.75 6.08 17.92
N SER A 488 -21.76 6.43 17.16
CA SER A 488 -23.17 6.35 17.55
C SER A 488 -24.02 5.80 16.40
N LYS A 489 -25.32 5.65 16.63
CA LYS A 489 -26.27 5.19 15.60
C LYS A 489 -26.31 6.10 14.35
N TYR A 490 -25.97 7.39 14.48
CA TYR A 490 -26.17 8.38 13.41
C TYR A 490 -24.88 9.06 12.97
N VAL A 491 -23.82 8.97 13.76
CA VAL A 491 -22.57 9.67 13.52
C VAL A 491 -21.42 8.79 13.96
N SER A 492 -20.42 8.66 13.12
CA SER A 492 -19.10 8.23 13.54
C SER A 492 -18.07 9.31 13.21
N ALA A 493 -17.10 9.51 14.07
CA ALA A 493 -16.04 10.49 13.89
C ALA A 493 -14.72 9.98 14.44
N GLN A 494 -13.64 10.34 13.77
CA GLN A 494 -12.27 10.07 14.18
C GLN A 494 -11.46 11.34 14.02
N ILE A 495 -10.69 11.70 15.03
CA ILE A 495 -9.75 12.83 14.99
C ILE A 495 -8.40 12.32 15.50
N ALA A 496 -7.33 12.68 14.80
CA ALA A 496 -5.97 12.40 15.21
C ALA A 496 -5.11 13.67 15.08
N LEU A 497 -4.41 14.00 16.13
CA LEU A 497 -3.36 15.02 16.17
C LEU A 497 -2.02 14.31 16.33
N PHE A 498 -1.00 14.76 15.62
CA PHE A 498 0.33 14.21 15.78
C PHE A 498 1.40 15.30 15.74
N ALA A 499 2.47 15.05 16.49
CA ALA A 499 3.68 15.84 16.46
C ALA A 499 4.88 14.89 16.38
N ASN A 500 5.77 15.13 15.45
CA ASN A 500 6.98 14.33 15.24
C ASN A 500 8.21 15.24 15.14
N ARG A 501 9.24 14.97 15.94
CA ARG A 501 10.56 15.58 15.81
C ARG A 501 11.52 14.52 15.31
N ILE A 502 12.25 14.82 14.22
CA ILE A 502 13.22 13.93 13.61
C ILE A 502 14.60 14.59 13.67
N GLU A 503 15.54 13.90 14.30
CA GLU A 503 16.95 14.26 14.30
C GLU A 503 17.62 13.63 13.08
N HIS A 504 18.51 14.38 12.41
CA HIS A 504 19.25 13.96 11.22
C HIS A 504 18.36 13.51 10.05
N TYR A 505 17.21 14.16 9.82
CA TYR A 505 16.33 13.87 8.68
C TYR A 505 17.09 13.95 7.37
N ILE A 506 17.09 12.87 6.57
CA ILE A 506 17.79 12.76 5.29
C ILE A 506 16.84 13.14 4.15
N PHE A 507 17.28 14.00 3.25
CA PHE A 507 16.52 14.37 2.06
C PHE A 507 17.46 14.75 0.91
N ALA A 508 16.99 14.56 -0.32
CA ALA A 508 17.69 15.04 -1.50
C ALA A 508 17.29 16.51 -1.77
N LYS A 509 18.26 17.35 -2.03
CA LYS A 509 18.09 18.74 -2.46
C LYS A 509 18.86 18.99 -3.75
N ARG A 510 18.33 19.84 -4.60
CA ARG A 510 19.05 20.30 -5.80
C ARG A 510 20.23 21.16 -5.40
N ILE A 511 21.30 21.09 -6.18
CA ILE A 511 22.47 21.98 -6.10
C ILE A 511 22.74 22.62 -7.47
N ASP A 512 23.41 23.79 -7.47
CA ASP A 512 23.72 24.52 -8.71
C ASP A 512 24.86 23.87 -9.54
N GLN A 513 25.57 22.91 -8.97
CA GLN A 513 26.60 22.16 -9.69
C GLN A 513 25.95 21.29 -10.74
N VAL A 514 26.42 21.36 -11.97
CA VAL A 514 26.05 20.46 -13.07
C VAL A 514 27.18 19.47 -13.28
N MET A 515 26.89 18.19 -13.05
CA MET A 515 27.88 17.11 -13.20
C MET A 515 27.87 16.51 -14.60
N GLU A 516 26.71 16.48 -15.27
CA GLU A 516 26.53 16.06 -16.65
C GLU A 516 25.70 17.05 -17.44
N GLU A 517 25.85 17.04 -18.77
CA GLU A 517 25.26 18.03 -19.67
C GLU A 517 23.74 18.12 -19.52
N GLY A 518 23.27 19.27 -19.06
CA GLY A 518 21.84 19.59 -18.95
C GLY A 518 21.10 18.99 -17.78
N LEU A 519 21.66 18.04 -17.05
CA LEU A 519 20.97 17.36 -15.96
C LEU A 519 21.02 18.14 -14.64
N ARG A 520 19.90 18.15 -13.92
CA ARG A 520 19.81 18.73 -12.57
C ARG A 520 20.52 17.82 -11.59
N THR A 521 21.45 18.36 -10.81
CA THR A 521 22.18 17.59 -9.81
C THR A 521 21.53 17.71 -8.43
N TYR A 522 21.40 16.58 -7.75
CA TYR A 522 20.86 16.47 -6.40
C TYR A 522 21.87 15.80 -5.48
N GLU A 523 22.00 16.31 -4.25
CA GLU A 523 22.81 15.72 -3.19
C GLU A 523 21.96 15.30 -1.99
N TYR A 524 22.39 14.26 -1.28
CA TYR A 524 21.75 13.86 -0.02
C TYR A 524 22.29 14.66 1.15
N ALA A 525 21.42 15.36 1.86
CA ALA A 525 21.70 16.21 3.01
C ALA A 525 20.95 15.76 4.26
N GLN A 526 21.38 16.25 5.42
CA GLN A 526 20.72 16.00 6.71
C GLN A 526 20.41 17.29 7.43
N GLY A 527 19.28 17.29 8.18
CA GLY A 527 18.89 18.36 9.07
C GLY A 527 17.88 17.88 10.11
N ASP A 528 17.72 18.62 11.20
CA ASP A 528 16.66 18.34 12.16
C ASP A 528 15.32 18.83 11.62
N ALA A 529 14.28 18.04 11.80
CA ALA A 529 12.95 18.33 11.26
C ALA A 529 11.85 18.23 12.32
N ARG A 530 10.75 18.92 12.06
CA ARG A 530 9.51 18.86 12.83
C ARG A 530 8.32 18.70 11.90
N LEU A 531 7.46 17.75 12.20
CA LEU A 531 6.19 17.55 11.51
C LEU A 531 5.04 17.71 12.53
N LEU A 532 4.08 18.56 12.19
CA LEU A 532 2.84 18.72 12.95
C LEU A 532 1.67 18.44 12.01
N GLY A 533 0.70 17.66 12.46
CA GLY A 533 -0.41 17.32 11.58
C GLY A 533 -1.71 17.01 12.28
N PHE A 534 -2.74 17.02 11.45
CA PHE A 534 -4.11 16.81 11.84
C PHE A 534 -4.82 15.94 10.80
N GLU A 535 -5.51 14.92 11.28
CA GLU A 535 -6.38 14.07 10.49
C GLU A 535 -7.76 14.04 11.14
N ALA A 536 -8.80 14.20 10.33
CA ALA A 536 -10.18 14.07 10.79
C ALA A 536 -11.01 13.30 9.77
N GLY A 537 -11.92 12.49 10.25
CA GLY A 537 -12.94 11.84 9.46
C GLY A 537 -14.26 11.86 10.22
N PHE A 538 -15.36 12.07 9.52
CA PHE A 538 -16.69 11.86 10.07
C PHE A 538 -17.63 11.31 9.00
N ASP A 539 -18.56 10.48 9.41
CA ASP A 539 -19.64 9.93 8.60
C ASP A 539 -20.96 10.18 9.30
N LEU A 540 -21.85 10.90 8.61
CA LEU A 540 -23.23 11.14 9.04
C LEU A 540 -24.14 10.17 8.32
N HIS A 541 -24.92 9.39 9.04
CA HIS A 541 -25.89 8.44 8.51
C HIS A 541 -27.26 8.63 9.18
N PRO A 542 -27.97 9.74 8.83
CA PRO A 542 -29.24 10.10 9.46
C PRO A 542 -30.33 9.04 9.27
N ILE A 543 -30.23 8.29 8.20
CA ILE A 543 -31.03 7.09 7.90
C ILE A 543 -30.09 6.02 7.28
N HIS A 544 -30.49 4.77 7.36
CA HIS A 544 -29.66 3.65 6.88
C HIS A 544 -29.26 3.72 5.40
N SER A 545 -30.00 4.47 4.58
CA SER A 545 -29.75 4.57 3.13
C SER A 545 -28.84 5.70 2.74
N ILE A 546 -28.56 6.66 3.63
CA ILE A 546 -27.79 7.86 3.31
C ILE A 546 -26.56 7.93 4.19
N HIS A 547 -25.40 8.04 3.54
CA HIS A 547 -24.10 8.26 4.16
C HIS A 547 -23.49 9.53 3.61
N PHE A 548 -23.01 10.38 4.50
CA PHE A 548 -22.26 11.58 4.16
C PHE A 548 -20.93 11.55 4.88
N ALA A 549 -19.95 10.96 4.20
CA ALA A 549 -18.59 10.78 4.71
C ALA A 549 -17.70 11.95 4.31
N ASN A 550 -16.89 12.43 5.24
CA ASN A 550 -15.93 13.50 5.01
C ASN A 550 -14.60 13.16 5.68
N THR A 551 -13.51 13.50 5.02
CA THR A 551 -12.19 13.39 5.62
C THR A 551 -11.38 14.66 5.36
N PHE A 552 -10.49 14.98 6.30
CA PHE A 552 -9.53 16.05 6.14
C PHE A 552 -8.16 15.59 6.64
N SER A 553 -7.09 15.95 5.94
CA SER A 553 -5.72 15.69 6.34
C SER A 553 -4.83 16.89 6.03
N PHE A 554 -3.95 17.17 6.98
CA PHE A 554 -2.97 18.27 6.90
C PHE A 554 -1.69 17.87 7.60
N VAL A 555 -0.55 18.25 7.04
CA VAL A 555 0.77 18.16 7.66
C VAL A 555 1.58 19.42 7.34
N ASP A 556 2.21 19.98 8.36
CA ASP A 556 3.23 21.03 8.25
C ASP A 556 4.58 20.41 8.63
N ALA A 557 5.48 20.34 7.64
CA ALA A 557 6.78 19.70 7.77
C ALA A 557 7.88 20.74 7.55
N GLN A 558 8.71 20.97 8.57
CA GLN A 558 9.71 22.03 8.57
C GLN A 558 11.07 21.50 9.05
N GLN A 559 12.13 22.02 8.46
CA GLN A 559 13.46 21.93 9.03
C GLN A 559 13.59 22.88 10.22
N LEU A 560 14.31 22.47 11.24
CA LEU A 560 14.69 23.31 12.36
C LEU A 560 15.99 24.03 12.02
N HIS A 561 16.14 25.29 12.48
CA HIS A 561 17.34 26.10 12.26
C HIS A 561 17.64 26.40 10.77
N ALA A 562 16.60 26.44 9.93
CA ALA A 562 16.66 26.70 8.50
C ALA A 562 16.31 28.18 8.19
N ASP A 563 16.76 28.69 7.05
CA ASP A 563 16.35 29.97 6.49
C ASP A 563 14.97 29.88 5.80
N GLU A 564 14.45 30.96 5.25
CA GLU A 564 13.14 31.01 4.62
C GLU A 564 13.07 30.14 3.34
N ALA A 565 14.20 29.93 2.64
CA ALA A 565 14.24 29.13 1.42
C ALA A 565 14.28 27.63 1.70
N THR A 566 14.93 27.22 2.79
CA THR A 566 15.15 25.82 3.19
C THR A 566 14.21 25.35 4.30
N LYS A 567 13.29 26.21 4.75
CA LYS A 567 12.41 26.01 5.90
C LYS A 567 11.54 24.76 5.81
N TYR A 568 10.95 24.49 4.66
CA TYR A 568 9.99 23.37 4.50
C TYR A 568 10.69 22.12 3.98
N LEU A 569 10.23 20.96 4.41
CA LEU A 569 10.73 19.70 3.88
C LEU A 569 10.20 19.47 2.46
N PRO A 570 11.03 18.92 1.55
CA PRO A 570 10.57 18.57 0.21
C PRO A 570 9.52 17.45 0.24
N MET A 571 8.71 17.36 -0.80
CA MET A 571 7.68 16.34 -1.03
C MET A 571 6.63 16.26 0.09
N THR A 572 6.30 17.40 0.71
CA THR A 572 5.23 17.49 1.71
C THR A 572 3.86 17.56 1.04
N PRO A 573 2.92 16.62 1.34
CA PRO A 573 1.59 16.60 0.72
C PRO A 573 0.81 17.91 0.94
N ALA A 574 0.02 18.31 -0.06
CA ALA A 574 -0.93 19.38 0.11
C ALA A 574 -2.06 18.99 1.08
N PRO A 575 -2.66 19.94 1.83
CA PRO A 575 -3.84 19.66 2.62
C PRO A 575 -4.96 19.15 1.72
N ARG A 576 -5.65 18.08 2.15
CA ARG A 576 -6.69 17.41 1.36
C ARG A 576 -7.98 17.25 2.15
N TRP A 577 -9.09 17.61 1.51
CA TRP A 577 -10.45 17.34 1.98
C TRP A 577 -11.17 16.46 0.98
N THR A 578 -11.80 15.39 1.47
CA THR A 578 -12.69 14.55 0.66
C THR A 578 -14.10 14.56 1.25
N SER A 579 -15.10 14.46 0.38
CA SER A 579 -16.51 14.38 0.76
C SER A 579 -17.20 13.39 -0.15
N GLU A 580 -17.98 12.47 0.41
CA GLU A 580 -18.77 11.49 -0.34
C GLU A 580 -20.21 11.48 0.18
N LEU A 581 -21.14 11.66 -0.72
CA LEU A 581 -22.58 11.45 -0.47
C LEU A 581 -22.99 10.15 -1.16
N LYS A 582 -23.32 9.14 -0.37
CA LYS A 582 -23.74 7.82 -0.85
C LYS A 582 -25.18 7.55 -0.50
N TYR A 583 -25.94 7.08 -1.49
CA TYR A 583 -27.31 6.59 -1.33
C TYR A 583 -27.37 5.09 -1.65
N GLU A 584 -27.83 4.31 -0.70
CA GLU A 584 -28.08 2.87 -0.87
C GLU A 584 -29.52 2.63 -1.28
N ILE A 585 -29.69 2.00 -2.45
CA ILE A 585 -31.00 1.82 -3.11
C ILE A 585 -31.70 0.58 -2.57
N THR A 586 -30.93 -0.48 -2.25
CA THR A 586 -31.47 -1.75 -1.76
C THR A 586 -30.86 -2.13 -0.43
N HIS A 587 -31.72 -2.37 0.57
CA HIS A 587 -31.29 -2.85 1.88
C HIS A 587 -31.49 -4.35 2.01
N HIS A 588 -30.52 -5.05 2.59
CA HIS A 588 -30.81 -6.30 3.26
C HIS A 588 -31.51 -5.98 4.59
N GLY A 589 -32.85 -5.92 4.56
CA GLY A 589 -33.59 -5.92 5.80
C GLY A 589 -33.32 -7.18 6.59
N HIS A 590 -33.08 -7.06 7.89
CA HIS A 590 -33.26 -8.17 8.82
C HIS A 590 -34.76 -8.58 8.78
N THR A 591 -35.15 -9.36 7.80
CA THR A 591 -36.44 -10.00 7.82
C THR A 591 -36.35 -11.23 8.70
N THR A 592 -36.58 -11.05 10.00
CA THR A 592 -37.15 -12.08 10.83
C THR A 592 -38.63 -12.29 10.40
N ALA A 593 -38.89 -12.78 9.23
CA ALA A 593 -40.19 -13.24 8.81
C ALA A 593 -40.01 -14.23 7.66
N ASN A 594 -40.53 -15.42 7.87
CA ASN A 594 -40.67 -16.48 6.88
C ASN A 594 -41.31 -15.95 5.58
N ILE A 595 -40.48 -15.53 4.63
CA ILE A 595 -40.90 -15.35 3.24
C ILE A 595 -40.52 -16.62 2.51
N PRO A 596 -41.44 -17.30 1.83
CA PRO A 596 -41.11 -18.53 1.09
C PRO A 596 -40.08 -18.25 0.02
N HIS A 597 -38.97 -19.00 0.02
CA HIS A 597 -37.90 -18.96 -0.97
C HIS A 597 -38.40 -19.40 -2.36
N HIS A 598 -39.11 -18.55 -3.09
CA HIS A 598 -39.40 -18.76 -4.52
C HIS A 598 -39.44 -17.43 -5.29
N SER A 599 -38.33 -16.64 -5.27
CA SER A 599 -38.15 -15.64 -6.33
C SER A 599 -37.39 -16.31 -7.49
N HIS A 600 -38.13 -16.78 -8.48
CA HIS A 600 -37.58 -17.28 -9.75
C HIS A 600 -37.11 -16.12 -10.64
N GLY A 601 -36.12 -15.32 -10.22
CA GLY A 601 -35.66 -14.18 -11.00
C GLY A 601 -34.28 -13.66 -10.57
N ALA A 602 -33.73 -12.75 -11.38
CA ALA A 602 -32.52 -12.00 -11.04
C ALA A 602 -32.90 -10.88 -10.05
N ALA A 603 -32.06 -10.67 -9.03
CA ALA A 603 -32.21 -9.61 -8.03
C ALA A 603 -30.91 -8.81 -7.91
N PHE A 604 -31.02 -7.50 -7.79
CA PHE A 604 -29.92 -6.59 -7.50
C PHE A 604 -29.91 -6.28 -6.01
N ASN A 605 -28.83 -6.65 -5.33
CA ASN A 605 -28.66 -6.42 -3.90
C ASN A 605 -27.50 -5.44 -3.67
N ASN A 606 -27.48 -4.79 -2.51
CA ASN A 606 -26.43 -3.83 -2.14
C ASN A 606 -26.20 -2.74 -3.21
N ALA A 607 -27.24 -2.38 -3.94
CA ALA A 607 -27.15 -1.36 -4.98
C ALA A 607 -26.96 0.02 -4.36
N TYR A 608 -26.01 0.79 -4.86
CA TYR A 608 -25.75 2.15 -4.39
C TYR A 608 -25.33 3.08 -5.53
N VAL A 609 -25.47 4.38 -5.27
CA VAL A 609 -24.87 5.47 -6.04
C VAL A 609 -24.18 6.41 -5.07
N ALA A 610 -22.97 6.87 -5.42
CA ALA A 610 -22.24 7.82 -4.60
C ALA A 610 -21.63 8.95 -5.45
N LEU A 611 -21.72 10.17 -4.92
CA LEU A 611 -21.09 11.38 -5.47
C LEU A 611 -19.93 11.75 -4.57
N GLY A 612 -18.72 11.76 -5.14
CA GLY A 612 -17.48 12.06 -4.44
C GLY A 612 -16.89 13.41 -4.86
N LEU A 613 -16.31 14.11 -3.90
CA LEU A 613 -15.56 15.35 -4.09
C LEU A 613 -14.20 15.19 -3.42
N GLU A 614 -13.13 15.54 -4.13
CA GLU A 614 -11.78 15.63 -3.59
C GLU A 614 -11.22 17.03 -3.84
N CYS A 615 -10.93 17.75 -2.76
CA CYS A 615 -10.31 19.06 -2.79
C CYS A 615 -8.88 18.97 -2.27
N ASN A 616 -7.91 19.21 -3.14
CA ASN A 616 -6.53 19.44 -2.75
C ASN A 616 -6.30 20.96 -2.68
N LEU A 617 -5.94 21.46 -1.49
CA LEU A 617 -5.66 22.86 -1.30
C LEU A 617 -4.30 23.22 -1.93
N ALA A 618 -4.01 24.52 -2.07
CA ALA A 618 -2.72 24.93 -2.60
C ALA A 618 -1.58 24.49 -1.67
N GLN A 619 -0.51 23.91 -2.23
CA GLN A 619 0.71 23.69 -1.49
C GLN A 619 1.65 24.88 -1.70
N SER A 620 1.77 25.70 -0.66
CA SER A 620 2.66 26.86 -0.61
C SER A 620 3.81 26.69 0.38
N HIS A 621 3.80 25.62 1.18
CA HIS A 621 4.85 25.21 2.11
C HIS A 621 5.72 24.15 1.43
N TYR A 622 6.69 24.57 0.62
CA TYR A 622 7.55 23.70 -0.18
C TYR A 622 9.02 24.16 -0.05
N TYR A 623 9.95 23.28 -0.35
CA TYR A 623 11.38 23.57 -0.33
C TYR A 623 11.74 24.44 -1.55
N LYS A 624 12.15 25.71 -1.28
CA LYS A 624 12.36 26.72 -2.34
C LYS A 624 13.80 26.83 -2.83
N ALA A 625 14.78 26.43 -1.98
CA ALA A 625 16.18 26.59 -2.33
C ALA A 625 16.52 25.86 -3.64
N ASP A 626 17.32 26.54 -4.46
CA ASP A 626 17.86 26.02 -5.74
C ASP A 626 16.77 25.48 -6.69
N ASP A 627 15.56 26.05 -6.62
CA ASP A 627 14.40 25.61 -7.40
C ASP A 627 14.10 24.11 -7.28
N THR A 628 14.40 23.51 -6.10
CA THR A 628 14.13 22.09 -5.81
C THR A 628 12.65 21.76 -5.98
N GLU A 629 11.76 22.66 -5.50
CA GLU A 629 10.31 22.51 -5.64
C GLU A 629 9.62 23.81 -6.04
N THR A 630 8.40 23.69 -6.53
CA THR A 630 7.54 24.81 -6.92
C THR A 630 6.18 24.73 -6.24
N ARG A 631 5.54 25.89 -6.07
CA ARG A 631 4.16 25.98 -5.57
C ARG A 631 3.20 25.17 -6.45
N THR A 632 2.24 24.47 -5.83
CA THR A 632 1.14 23.79 -6.54
C THR A 632 -0.18 24.49 -6.24
N PRO A 633 -0.96 24.90 -7.26
CA PRO A 633 -2.28 25.50 -7.06
C PRO A 633 -3.30 24.47 -6.57
N SER A 634 -4.36 24.95 -5.92
CA SER A 634 -5.48 24.12 -5.50
C SER A 634 -6.27 23.57 -6.69
N TYR A 635 -6.84 22.39 -6.52
CA TYR A 635 -7.77 21.81 -7.48
C TYR A 635 -8.84 20.98 -6.78
N THR A 636 -9.96 20.77 -7.50
CA THR A 636 -11.07 19.95 -7.02
C THR A 636 -11.48 18.97 -8.10
N LEU A 637 -11.65 17.71 -7.71
CA LEU A 637 -12.11 16.62 -8.57
C LEU A 637 -13.48 16.14 -8.11
N LEU A 638 -14.34 15.83 -9.06
CA LEU A 638 -15.66 15.28 -8.84
C LEU A 638 -15.72 13.86 -9.41
N SER A 639 -16.27 12.93 -8.64
CA SER A 639 -16.47 11.54 -9.06
C SER A 639 -17.92 11.09 -8.86
N LEU A 640 -18.37 10.15 -9.67
CA LEU A 640 -19.66 9.48 -9.54
C LEU A 640 -19.44 7.98 -9.61
N SER A 641 -19.90 7.24 -8.63
CA SER A 641 -19.77 5.79 -8.59
C SER A 641 -21.11 5.09 -8.34
N ALA A 642 -21.25 3.88 -8.85
CA ALA A 642 -22.38 3.01 -8.61
C ALA A 642 -21.88 1.56 -8.53
N GLY A 643 -22.54 0.75 -7.72
CA GLY A 643 -22.23 -0.67 -7.61
C GLY A 643 -23.44 -1.48 -7.18
N THR A 644 -23.40 -2.79 -7.47
CA THR A 644 -24.47 -3.72 -7.09
C THR A 644 -23.99 -5.17 -7.12
N ASP A 645 -24.60 -6.02 -6.30
CA ASP A 645 -24.48 -7.48 -6.37
C ASP A 645 -25.64 -8.03 -7.21
N LEU A 646 -25.32 -8.77 -8.27
CA LEU A 646 -26.30 -9.53 -9.05
C LEU A 646 -26.48 -10.90 -8.45
N ASN A 647 -27.70 -11.22 -8.01
CA ASN A 647 -28.07 -12.51 -7.48
C ASN A 647 -29.05 -13.21 -8.43
N ILE A 648 -28.82 -14.50 -8.69
CA ILE A 648 -29.74 -15.35 -9.47
C ILE A 648 -30.09 -16.56 -8.60
N HIS A 649 -31.37 -16.83 -8.44
CA HIS A 649 -31.89 -17.88 -7.55
C HIS A 649 -31.32 -17.82 -6.12
N GLY A 650 -31.14 -16.61 -5.58
CA GLY A 650 -30.60 -16.37 -4.24
C GLY A 650 -29.07 -16.53 -4.08
N LYS A 651 -28.34 -16.86 -5.14
CA LYS A 651 -26.87 -16.95 -5.14
C LYS A 651 -26.27 -15.74 -5.83
N LYS A 652 -25.26 -15.14 -5.21
CA LYS A 652 -24.48 -14.05 -5.84
C LYS A 652 -23.71 -14.63 -7.03
N VAL A 653 -23.96 -14.06 -8.23
CA VAL A 653 -23.31 -14.49 -9.48
C VAL A 653 -22.34 -13.43 -10.01
N ALA A 654 -22.49 -12.15 -9.63
CA ALA A 654 -21.53 -11.11 -9.97
C ALA A 654 -21.61 -9.94 -9.01
N GLU A 655 -20.50 -9.23 -8.84
CA GLU A 655 -20.41 -7.86 -8.32
C GLU A 655 -20.08 -6.95 -9.50
N ILE A 656 -20.81 -5.84 -9.65
CA ILE A 656 -20.67 -4.92 -10.78
C ILE A 656 -20.43 -3.52 -10.22
N TYR A 657 -19.40 -2.85 -10.70
CA TYR A 657 -19.06 -1.48 -10.33
C TYR A 657 -18.84 -0.62 -11.56
N ALA A 658 -19.28 0.63 -11.49
CA ALA A 658 -19.02 1.65 -12.49
C ALA A 658 -18.67 2.95 -11.80
N THR A 659 -17.56 3.58 -12.22
CA THR A 659 -17.09 4.84 -11.62
C THR A 659 -16.65 5.80 -12.72
N ALA A 660 -17.03 7.07 -12.62
CA ALA A 660 -16.51 8.16 -13.43
C ALA A 660 -15.67 9.08 -12.54
N GLU A 661 -14.37 9.09 -12.75
CA GLU A 661 -13.42 9.94 -12.04
C GLU A 661 -13.12 11.21 -12.82
N ASN A 662 -12.77 12.28 -12.10
CA ASN A 662 -12.52 13.61 -12.69
C ASN A 662 -13.62 13.97 -13.70
N LEU A 663 -14.88 13.86 -13.27
CA LEU A 663 -16.07 13.98 -14.12
C LEU A 663 -16.09 15.27 -14.96
N LEU A 664 -15.56 16.36 -14.42
CA LEU A 664 -15.49 17.67 -15.09
C LEU A 664 -14.26 17.82 -15.98
N ASN A 665 -13.44 16.77 -16.14
CA ASN A 665 -12.19 16.79 -16.92
C ASN A 665 -11.28 17.97 -16.51
N ARG A 666 -11.09 18.15 -15.21
CA ARG A 666 -10.23 19.20 -14.66
C ARG A 666 -8.77 18.85 -14.95
N ALA A 667 -8.02 19.79 -15.54
CA ALA A 667 -6.57 19.67 -15.61
C ALA A 667 -5.97 20.04 -14.25
N TYR A 668 -5.09 19.18 -13.72
CA TYR A 668 -4.46 19.37 -12.43
C TYR A 668 -3.08 18.70 -12.38
N GLN A 669 -2.27 19.16 -11.46
CA GLN A 669 -1.01 18.51 -11.08
C GLN A 669 -1.05 18.25 -9.57
N ASN A 670 -0.83 17.00 -9.15
CA ASN A 670 -0.65 16.70 -7.74
C ASN A 670 0.72 17.22 -7.29
N HIS A 671 0.82 17.75 -6.06
CA HIS A 671 2.09 18.28 -5.56
C HIS A 671 3.20 17.23 -5.52
N LEU A 672 2.84 15.96 -5.27
CA LEU A 672 3.74 14.82 -5.21
C LEU A 672 3.95 14.12 -6.57
N SER A 673 3.41 14.67 -7.67
CA SER A 673 3.71 14.19 -9.01
C SER A 673 5.07 14.72 -9.46
N ARG A 674 6.00 13.84 -9.78
CA ARG A 674 7.32 14.21 -10.33
C ARG A 674 7.19 14.85 -11.71
N LEU A 675 6.14 14.50 -12.44
CA LEU A 675 5.87 14.98 -13.81
C LEU A 675 5.60 16.50 -13.90
N LYS A 676 5.33 17.17 -12.77
CA LYS A 676 5.18 18.65 -12.76
C LYS A 676 6.51 19.38 -13.01
N TYR A 677 7.64 18.69 -12.93
CA TYR A 677 8.99 19.25 -13.15
C TYR A 677 9.55 18.98 -14.55
N CYS A 678 8.78 18.30 -15.42
CA CYS A 678 9.08 18.18 -16.85
C CYS A 678 9.07 19.53 -17.56
N ASP A 679 9.40 19.56 -18.83
CA ASP A 679 9.61 20.76 -19.62
C ASP A 679 8.41 21.71 -19.68
N VAL A 680 8.74 22.98 -19.89
CA VAL A 680 7.74 24.03 -20.11
C VAL A 680 7.25 23.94 -21.57
N ASN A 681 5.93 23.91 -21.75
CA ASN A 681 5.34 24.02 -23.08
C ASN A 681 5.62 25.43 -23.64
N SER A 682 6.44 25.54 -24.67
CA SER A 682 6.89 26.77 -25.30
C SER A 682 5.75 27.65 -25.80
N GLN A 683 4.64 27.06 -26.26
CA GLN A 683 3.50 27.75 -26.84
C GLN A 683 2.53 28.31 -25.79
N THR A 684 2.42 27.66 -24.63
CA THR A 684 1.43 28.01 -23.59
C THR A 684 2.03 28.52 -22.31
N GLY A 685 3.34 28.37 -22.10
CA GLY A 685 4.05 28.68 -20.85
C GLY A 685 3.67 27.78 -19.69
N ARG A 686 2.98 26.65 -19.91
CA ARG A 686 2.63 25.70 -18.85
C ARG A 686 3.79 24.78 -18.58
N GLN A 687 4.15 24.66 -17.31
CA GLN A 687 5.22 23.76 -16.87
C GLN A 687 4.71 22.36 -16.60
N GLY A 688 5.51 21.37 -16.99
CA GLY A 688 5.36 19.97 -16.66
C GLY A 688 4.20 19.28 -17.36
N VAL A 689 3.98 18.04 -16.98
CA VAL A 689 2.92 17.17 -17.50
C VAL A 689 1.78 17.08 -16.48
N TYR A 690 0.54 17.12 -16.99
CA TYR A 690 -0.66 17.09 -16.16
C TYR A 690 -1.12 15.66 -15.88
N ASN A 691 -1.73 15.46 -14.69
CA ASN A 691 -2.31 14.18 -14.30
C ASN A 691 -3.48 13.78 -15.21
N MET A 692 -3.86 12.51 -15.15
CA MET A 692 -4.92 11.90 -15.96
C MET A 692 -6.23 12.71 -15.90
N GLY A 693 -6.85 12.91 -17.05
CA GLY A 693 -8.15 13.56 -17.19
C GLY A 693 -9.32 12.66 -16.76
N ARG A 694 -10.53 12.95 -17.28
CA ARG A 694 -11.74 12.13 -16.99
C ARG A 694 -11.49 10.67 -17.38
N ASN A 695 -11.88 9.78 -16.46
CA ASN A 695 -11.79 8.33 -16.64
C ASN A 695 -13.09 7.67 -16.23
N VAL A 696 -13.63 6.77 -17.07
CA VAL A 696 -14.79 5.94 -16.73
C VAL A 696 -14.33 4.51 -16.63
N VAL A 697 -14.67 3.87 -15.55
CA VAL A 697 -14.19 2.54 -15.15
C VAL A 697 -15.36 1.60 -14.99
N PHE A 698 -15.22 0.40 -15.50
CA PHE A 698 -16.16 -0.71 -15.32
C PHE A 698 -15.42 -1.90 -14.73
N LYS A 699 -15.94 -2.47 -13.65
CA LYS A 699 -15.37 -3.63 -12.98
C LYS A 699 -16.44 -4.67 -12.71
N VAL A 700 -16.11 -5.93 -12.97
CA VAL A 700 -16.98 -7.07 -12.71
C VAL A 700 -16.17 -8.15 -11.97
N VAL A 701 -16.77 -8.68 -10.90
CA VAL A 701 -16.22 -9.81 -10.14
C VAL A 701 -17.23 -10.94 -10.15
N VAL A 702 -16.85 -12.11 -10.60
CA VAL A 702 -17.70 -13.31 -10.70
C VAL A 702 -17.18 -14.36 -9.72
N PRO A 703 -17.85 -14.54 -8.57
CA PRO A 703 -17.55 -15.64 -7.66
C PRO A 703 -18.18 -16.94 -8.17
N ILE A 704 -17.40 -18.02 -8.15
CA ILE A 704 -17.82 -19.37 -8.57
C ILE A 704 -17.64 -20.29 -7.36
N SER A 705 -18.74 -20.79 -6.78
CA SER A 705 -18.71 -21.81 -5.74
C SER A 705 -18.66 -23.18 -6.40
N LEU A 706 -17.72 -24.02 -5.99
CA LEU A 706 -17.44 -25.34 -6.57
C LEU A 706 -17.87 -26.46 -5.61
#